data_5000da7eb4b61839513bedd696ca88d7
#
_entry.id   5000da7eb4b61839513bedd696ca88d7
#
_cell.length_a   1.000
_cell.length_b   1.000
_cell.length_c   1.000
_cell.angle_alpha   90.00
_cell.angle_beta   90.00
_cell.angle_gamma   90.00
#
_symmetry.space_group_name_H-M   'P 1'
#
loop_
_entity.id
_entity.type
_entity.pdbx_description
1 polymer ?
#
loop_
_entity_poly.entity_id
_entity_poly.type
_entity_poly.pdbx_seq_one_letter_code
_entity_poly.pdbx_strand_id
1 'polypeptide(L)'
;MLIINFCIAPIEMLANYKIESSNYILRIASKDKGRLLLQNKQSETLVQLGELKFDRWLQQELENNCKYEIIEVDGTSAIRIHYFFSPSVPASMKLTGTFIVHQDRVDVQYLLSGVPEKYKADWKGCQFRFCLPENAGTQKLPEAKLGIWQRDAKEGLPLETVDAKIFPFLVKNRLLCLAYGADNKVDSNWKGEDYRHTILSRQEDGSYFTQFSILFPPYGWPYEAISAKWQKRPFALTLTTDKVYNWWEDATIPIGVQAKIINTSPVPQKCMLKYWIRDYAGNYIVNDSKKYFLETGEVQVHRIEFTADTEREIYFVEVSAEDENGQEQIFSRTSLALLPPHEFKASPDENIMGLSAYWAIPDSMNLKRLLNRMGVRWVRNGITSSFKNIEATFHNNINWKKKWKDTEREELIRFFFRKIVKNGNKIWEFGNELNMSSPDIAGAGEGIGKASLAEAYIEWLKAIRKVQKEKTEWQNIQIISFGIAGADEIFLEKIVELGGWDLLDGIALHPGRGNFTPDFPVIAPWEDFKKPTFGYQYWNYYGSIRVVKNFIQKHGGDKDLYLTEIYALDYPNHSWNDTPREAAENLLLSYALAAAEGVKNALYYQLFNSVWFDHLGVNATNREYFFGMINRDLSFKPSLMAFCNTAEVLDKAVFKGWIRMDENHPLSRGILFDTPRGSMAVLWDRTEGNILTHPNGDIFPEPWVSSWKTKKKLTLPSNVPEVTLLNAIGQKQIVPTTDNQVTIELTGAPCVIYGIDASRIQLYH
;
A
#
# COMPACT_ATOMS: atom_id res chain seq x y z
N MET A 1 0.81 -34.50 26.01
CA MET A 1 0.48 -33.70 27.19
C MET A 1 1.80 -33.25 27.79
N LEU A 2 2.34 -32.14 27.29
CA LEU A 2 3.61 -31.55 27.76
C LEU A 2 3.24 -30.35 28.61
N ILE A 3 3.40 -30.49 29.89
CA ILE A 3 3.21 -29.40 30.85
C ILE A 3 4.47 -28.52 30.76
N ILE A 4 4.39 -27.39 30.08
CA ILE A 4 5.43 -26.36 30.13
C ILE A 4 5.14 -25.53 31.40
N ASN A 5 5.92 -25.79 32.44
CA ASN A 5 5.99 -24.94 33.61
C ASN A 5 6.59 -23.58 33.21
N PHE A 6 5.73 -22.59 33.07
CA PHE A 6 6.19 -21.21 33.07
C PHE A 6 6.68 -20.85 34.49
N CYS A 7 7.97 -20.71 34.64
CA CYS A 7 8.54 -20.03 35.79
C CYS A 7 8.09 -18.57 35.74
N ILE A 8 7.02 -18.28 36.45
CA ILE A 8 6.71 -16.90 36.90
C ILE A 8 7.78 -16.58 37.92
N ALA A 9 8.79 -15.81 37.53
CA ALA A 9 9.75 -15.27 38.48
C ALA A 9 8.97 -14.53 39.57
N PRO A 10 9.28 -14.77 40.86
CA PRO A 10 8.53 -14.17 41.94
C PRO A 10 8.61 -12.64 41.86
N ILE A 11 7.45 -12.01 41.97
CA ILE A 11 7.20 -10.55 41.93
C ILE A 11 8.00 -9.79 43.02
N GLU A 12 8.66 -10.48 43.93
CA GLU A 12 9.32 -9.91 45.12
C GLU A 12 10.66 -9.22 44.89
N MET A 13 11.19 -9.16 43.66
CA MET A 13 12.44 -8.45 43.35
C MET A 13 12.24 -7.12 42.63
N LEU A 14 11.10 -6.50 42.73
CA LEU A 14 10.86 -5.18 42.15
C LEU A 14 11.48 -4.12 43.03
N ALA A 15 12.40 -3.35 42.47
CA ALA A 15 13.11 -2.30 43.16
C ALA A 15 12.17 -1.27 43.78
N ASN A 16 12.66 -0.63 44.85
CA ASN A 16 11.98 0.39 45.64
C ASN A 16 11.73 1.72 44.90
N TYR A 17 12.00 1.79 43.62
CA TYR A 17 11.81 3.01 42.83
C TYR A 17 10.48 2.97 42.08
N LYS A 18 9.53 3.73 42.61
CA LYS A 18 8.21 3.93 41.99
C LYS A 18 7.83 5.40 42.05
N ILE A 19 7.18 5.86 40.99
CA ILE A 19 6.46 7.14 40.97
C ILE A 19 5.00 6.84 40.69
N GLU A 20 4.11 7.45 41.45
CA GLU A 20 2.69 7.28 41.33
C GLU A 20 2.03 8.52 40.75
N SER A 21 1.22 8.34 39.72
CA SER A 21 0.22 9.30 39.31
C SER A 21 -1.15 8.90 39.84
N SER A 22 -2.19 9.69 39.56
CA SER A 22 -3.58 9.35 39.91
C SER A 22 -4.02 7.99 39.29
N ASN A 23 -3.54 7.64 38.12
CA ASN A 23 -4.03 6.53 37.31
C ASN A 23 -3.10 5.34 37.22
N TYR A 24 -1.81 5.52 37.42
CA TYR A 24 -0.81 4.46 37.26
C TYR A 24 0.41 4.64 38.17
N ILE A 25 1.18 3.58 38.30
CA ILE A 25 2.46 3.54 39.00
C ILE A 25 3.52 3.14 37.97
N LEU A 26 4.54 3.98 37.80
CA LEU A 26 5.74 3.63 37.05
C LEU A 26 6.73 2.99 38.01
N ARG A 27 7.20 1.79 37.67
CA ARG A 27 8.24 1.07 38.41
C ARG A 27 9.43 0.79 37.52
N ILE A 28 10.62 0.74 38.10
CA ILE A 28 11.84 0.37 37.38
C ILE A 28 12.40 -0.89 38.01
N ALA A 29 12.68 -1.89 37.19
CA ALA A 29 13.36 -3.11 37.63
C ALA A 29 14.88 -2.87 37.73
N SER A 30 15.41 -2.83 38.94
CA SER A 30 16.79 -2.42 39.23
C SER A 30 17.87 -3.36 38.66
N LYS A 31 17.56 -4.62 38.45
CA LYS A 31 18.53 -5.64 38.03
C LYS A 31 18.49 -5.97 36.51
N ASP A 32 17.70 -5.24 35.76
CA ASP A 32 17.40 -5.60 34.37
C ASP A 32 17.51 -4.39 33.42
N LYS A 33 18.67 -3.75 33.43
CA LYS A 33 19.02 -2.60 32.55
C LYS A 33 17.97 -1.48 32.53
N GLY A 34 17.31 -1.23 33.69
CA GLY A 34 16.30 -0.17 33.75
C GLY A 34 14.97 -0.49 33.06
N ARG A 35 14.58 -1.76 33.04
CA ARG A 35 13.28 -2.20 32.51
C ARG A 35 12.13 -1.44 33.17
N LEU A 36 11.26 -0.85 32.32
CA LEU A 36 10.11 -0.07 32.75
C LEU A 36 8.90 -0.98 32.94
N LEU A 37 8.26 -0.85 34.09
CA LEU A 37 7.03 -1.54 34.42
C LEU A 37 5.94 -0.51 34.73
N LEU A 38 4.83 -0.61 34.05
CA LEU A 38 3.65 0.21 34.31
C LEU A 38 2.58 -0.62 35.00
N GLN A 39 2.12 -0.15 36.16
CA GLN A 39 0.98 -0.72 36.86
C GLN A 39 -0.19 0.23 36.79
N ASN A 40 -1.30 -0.22 36.23
CA ASN A 40 -2.55 0.52 36.29
C ASN A 40 -3.18 0.35 37.68
N LYS A 41 -3.53 1.46 38.36
CA LYS A 41 -4.13 1.43 39.70
C LYS A 41 -5.52 0.82 39.75
N GLN A 42 -6.30 0.94 38.66
CA GLN A 42 -7.67 0.41 38.62
C GLN A 42 -7.75 -1.09 38.34
N SER A 43 -6.81 -1.62 37.54
CA SER A 43 -6.84 -3.03 37.10
C SER A 43 -5.76 -3.89 37.77
N GLU A 44 -4.91 -3.30 38.62
CA GLU A 44 -3.72 -3.93 39.22
C GLU A 44 -2.79 -4.62 38.22
N THR A 45 -3.04 -4.39 36.92
CA THR A 45 -2.31 -5.05 35.84
C THR A 45 -0.93 -4.43 35.71
N LEU A 46 0.10 -5.25 35.88
CA LEU A 46 1.49 -4.85 35.62
C LEU A 46 1.80 -5.11 34.14
N VAL A 47 2.23 -4.08 33.45
CA VAL A 47 2.61 -4.12 32.03
C VAL A 47 4.07 -3.75 31.90
N GLN A 48 4.85 -4.60 31.28
CA GLN A 48 6.19 -4.25 30.85
C GLN A 48 6.08 -3.34 29.63
N LEU A 49 6.55 -2.10 29.74
CA LEU A 49 6.45 -1.10 28.69
C LEU A 49 7.46 -1.28 27.55
N GLY A 50 8.36 -2.22 27.68
CA GLY A 50 9.36 -2.50 26.69
C GLY A 50 10.75 -2.61 27.27
N GLU A 51 11.67 -2.99 26.44
CA GLU A 51 13.09 -3.05 26.72
C GLU A 51 13.80 -2.06 25.82
N LEU A 52 14.62 -1.17 26.38
CA LEU A 52 15.47 -0.31 25.59
C LEU A 52 16.65 -1.12 25.07
N LYS A 53 16.72 -1.27 23.77
CA LYS A 53 17.87 -1.87 23.09
C LYS A 53 18.64 -0.78 22.37
N PHE A 54 19.90 -0.70 22.68
CA PHE A 54 20.85 0.17 21.99
C PHE A 54 21.42 -0.54 20.75
N ASP A 55 22.11 0.20 19.91
CA ASP A 55 22.82 -0.39 18.80
C ASP A 55 23.84 -1.43 19.29
N ARG A 56 24.11 -2.46 18.48
CA ARG A 56 24.75 -3.72 18.90
C ARG A 56 25.94 -3.56 19.84
N TRP A 57 26.86 -2.64 19.54
CA TRP A 57 28.06 -2.50 20.38
C TRP A 57 27.78 -1.79 21.71
N LEU A 58 26.94 -0.74 21.70
CA LEU A 58 26.60 -0.03 22.93
C LEU A 58 25.77 -0.91 23.87
N GLN A 59 24.90 -1.76 23.32
CA GLN A 59 24.13 -2.74 24.08
C GLN A 59 24.99 -3.79 24.74
N GLN A 60 26.08 -4.22 24.10
CA GLN A 60 27.03 -5.18 24.66
C GLN A 60 27.85 -4.57 25.77
N GLU A 61 28.13 -3.28 25.71
CA GLU A 61 28.95 -2.56 26.67
C GLU A 61 28.18 -2.01 27.87
N LEU A 62 26.83 -2.07 27.84
CA LEU A 62 26.03 -1.66 29.01
C LEU A 62 26.03 -2.71 30.09
N GLU A 63 26.37 -2.27 31.31
CA GLU A 63 26.29 -3.11 32.52
C GLU A 63 24.81 -3.34 32.91
N ASN A 64 24.58 -4.43 33.64
CA ASN A 64 23.25 -4.74 34.17
C ASN A 64 22.86 -3.83 35.33
N ASN A 65 23.84 -3.19 36.00
CA ASN A 65 23.64 -2.31 37.13
C ASN A 65 23.45 -0.87 36.65
N CYS A 66 22.57 -0.14 37.33
CA CYS A 66 22.31 1.28 37.08
C CYS A 66 22.17 2.00 38.43
N LYS A 67 22.47 3.28 38.44
CA LYS A 67 22.17 4.16 39.58
C LYS A 67 20.89 4.93 39.32
N TYR A 68 20.05 5.05 40.29
CA TYR A 68 18.75 5.73 40.19
C TYR A 68 18.69 6.90 41.16
N GLU A 69 18.01 7.95 40.77
CA GLU A 69 17.66 9.07 41.64
C GLU A 69 16.23 9.55 41.30
N ILE A 70 15.51 9.96 42.33
CA ILE A 70 14.23 10.68 42.15
C ILE A 70 14.58 12.16 42.15
N ILE A 71 14.13 12.84 41.13
CA ILE A 71 14.37 14.26 40.90
C ILE A 71 13.05 14.97 40.64
N GLU A 72 13.08 16.28 40.58
CA GLU A 72 12.00 17.11 40.11
C GLU A 72 12.44 17.85 38.84
N VAL A 73 11.59 17.83 37.82
CA VAL A 73 11.79 18.51 36.55
C VAL A 73 10.56 19.40 36.32
N ASP A 74 10.74 20.72 36.32
CA ASP A 74 9.67 21.70 36.14
C ASP A 74 8.45 21.47 37.07
N GLY A 75 8.71 21.15 38.33
CA GLY A 75 7.69 20.86 39.33
C GLY A 75 7.03 19.49 39.19
N THR A 76 7.54 18.62 38.32
CA THR A 76 7.02 17.27 38.09
C THR A 76 8.01 16.21 38.55
N SER A 77 7.53 15.20 39.28
CA SER A 77 8.39 14.09 39.76
C SER A 77 8.92 13.28 38.57
N ALA A 78 10.22 12.98 38.62
CA ALA A 78 10.90 12.22 37.59
C ALA A 78 11.87 11.19 38.21
N ILE A 79 12.15 10.13 37.49
CA ILE A 79 13.21 9.17 37.80
C ILE A 79 14.32 9.39 36.78
N ARG A 80 15.54 9.58 37.29
CA ARG A 80 16.75 9.61 36.48
C ARG A 80 17.52 8.32 36.65
N ILE A 81 17.92 7.69 35.54
CA ILE A 81 18.73 6.48 35.49
C ILE A 81 20.10 6.84 34.93
N HIS A 82 21.15 6.52 35.65
CA HIS A 82 22.53 6.57 35.18
C HIS A 82 22.96 5.16 34.80
N TYR A 83 23.21 4.97 33.54
CA TYR A 83 23.69 3.69 33.00
C TYR A 83 25.20 3.62 33.09
N PHE A 84 25.71 2.46 33.45
CA PHE A 84 27.14 2.20 33.48
C PHE A 84 27.57 1.42 32.24
N PHE A 85 28.73 1.77 31.74
CA PHE A 85 29.39 1.06 30.66
C PHE A 85 30.52 0.18 31.21
N SER A 86 30.83 -0.89 30.47
CA SER A 86 31.98 -1.72 30.77
C SER A 86 33.29 -0.91 30.75
N PRO A 87 34.36 -1.37 31.44
CA PRO A 87 35.66 -0.68 31.47
C PRO A 87 36.32 -0.49 30.11
N SER A 88 35.85 -1.20 29.07
CA SER A 88 36.30 -1.03 27.69
C SER A 88 35.86 0.29 27.07
N VAL A 89 34.78 0.89 27.57
CA VAL A 89 34.23 2.17 27.10
C VAL A 89 34.93 3.33 27.83
N PRO A 90 35.28 4.42 27.14
CA PRO A 90 35.90 5.58 27.80
C PRO A 90 35.08 6.11 28.95
N ALA A 91 35.72 6.37 30.09
CA ALA A 91 35.07 6.88 31.29
C ALA A 91 34.37 8.23 31.11
N SER A 92 34.71 8.96 30.05
CA SER A 92 34.02 10.20 29.68
C SER A 92 32.59 9.97 29.16
N MET A 93 32.28 8.79 28.60
CA MET A 93 30.94 8.48 28.10
C MET A 93 29.97 8.27 29.25
N LYS A 94 28.89 9.02 29.22
CA LYS A 94 27.79 8.93 30.19
C LYS A 94 26.47 8.86 29.48
N LEU A 95 25.66 7.89 29.85
CA LEU A 95 24.28 7.75 29.37
C LEU A 95 23.32 7.96 30.53
N THR A 96 22.37 8.83 30.34
CA THR A 96 21.30 9.12 31.31
C THR A 96 19.95 8.97 30.66
N GLY A 97 19.01 8.32 31.32
CA GLY A 97 17.59 8.30 30.97
C GLY A 97 16.79 9.03 32.04
N THR A 98 15.96 9.98 31.66
CA THR A 98 15.04 10.71 32.54
C THR A 98 13.60 10.42 32.18
N PHE A 99 12.80 10.02 33.19
CA PHE A 99 11.40 9.62 33.03
C PHE A 99 10.53 10.55 33.86
N ILE A 100 9.88 11.52 33.22
CA ILE A 100 9.04 12.54 33.86
C ILE A 100 7.59 12.04 33.84
N VAL A 101 6.98 11.94 35.04
CA VAL A 101 5.69 11.24 35.20
C VAL A 101 4.56 12.25 35.35
N HIS A 102 3.76 12.39 34.29
CA HIS A 102 2.54 13.20 34.27
C HIS A 102 1.30 12.33 34.57
N GLN A 103 0.13 12.94 34.61
CA GLN A 103 -1.13 12.23 34.86
C GLN A 103 -1.53 11.31 33.70
N ASP A 104 -1.25 11.69 32.47
CA ASP A 104 -1.68 11.04 31.24
C ASP A 104 -0.54 10.56 30.33
N ARG A 105 0.70 10.78 30.73
CA ARG A 105 1.88 10.36 29.96
C ARG A 105 3.13 10.25 30.82
N VAL A 106 4.11 9.57 30.27
CA VAL A 106 5.50 9.61 30.73
C VAL A 106 6.38 10.19 29.64
N ASP A 107 7.03 11.32 29.90
CA ASP A 107 8.01 11.87 28.98
C ASP A 107 9.36 11.21 29.25
N VAL A 108 10.00 10.71 28.21
CA VAL A 108 11.25 9.97 28.26
C VAL A 108 12.33 10.76 27.53
N GLN A 109 13.44 11.01 28.21
CA GLN A 109 14.59 11.71 27.64
C GLN A 109 15.85 10.85 27.79
N TYR A 110 16.63 10.74 26.74
CA TYR A 110 17.96 10.12 26.78
C TYR A 110 19.04 11.11 26.38
N LEU A 111 20.06 11.19 27.17
CA LEU A 111 21.25 12.01 26.93
C LEU A 111 22.50 11.14 26.98
N LEU A 112 23.22 11.10 25.86
CA LEU A 112 24.55 10.48 25.80
C LEU A 112 25.61 11.57 25.62
N SER A 113 26.51 11.71 26.56
CA SER A 113 27.58 12.72 26.57
C SER A 113 28.97 12.08 26.60
N GLY A 114 29.99 12.89 26.33
CA GLY A 114 31.38 12.48 26.42
C GLY A 114 31.85 11.47 25.36
N VAL A 115 31.18 11.40 24.23
CA VAL A 115 31.52 10.51 23.11
C VAL A 115 32.83 10.97 22.46
N PRO A 116 33.90 10.14 22.46
CA PRO A 116 35.17 10.50 21.84
C PRO A 116 35.07 10.70 20.35
N GLU A 117 35.92 11.61 19.80
CA GLU A 117 35.90 11.96 18.37
C GLU A 117 36.12 10.76 17.45
N LYS A 118 36.94 9.79 17.83
CA LYS A 118 37.21 8.57 17.05
C LYS A 118 35.96 7.71 16.78
N TYR A 119 34.91 7.85 17.59
CA TYR A 119 33.64 7.13 17.39
C TYR A 119 32.61 7.96 16.61
N LYS A 120 32.87 9.25 16.37
CA LYS A 120 31.91 10.14 15.70
C LYS A 120 31.88 9.97 14.18
N ALA A 121 32.99 9.50 13.58
CA ALA A 121 33.09 9.35 12.12
C ALA A 121 32.25 8.21 11.55
N ASP A 122 32.08 7.12 12.31
CA ASP A 122 31.35 5.92 11.88
C ASP A 122 29.90 5.88 12.38
N TRP A 123 29.49 6.87 13.15
CA TRP A 123 28.16 6.90 13.73
C TRP A 123 27.15 7.56 12.80
N LYS A 124 26.45 6.74 12.03
CA LYS A 124 25.22 7.14 11.32
C LYS A 124 24.04 7.43 12.27
N GLY A 125 24.34 7.67 13.54
CA GLY A 125 23.36 7.96 14.59
C GLY A 125 23.23 6.83 15.60
N CYS A 126 23.18 7.16 16.90
CA CYS A 126 22.82 6.23 17.93
C CYS A 126 21.32 5.98 17.85
N GLN A 127 20.91 4.75 17.64
CA GLN A 127 19.51 4.38 17.53
C GLN A 127 19.03 3.79 18.85
N PHE A 128 18.00 4.37 19.45
CA PHE A 128 17.25 3.71 20.51
C PHE A 128 16.15 2.87 19.90
N ARG A 129 16.03 1.64 20.33
CA ARG A 129 14.95 0.74 19.96
C ARG A 129 14.02 0.56 21.15
N PHE A 130 12.80 0.97 21.02
CA PHE A 130 11.76 0.62 21.95
C PHE A 130 11.18 -0.73 21.52
N CYS A 131 11.47 -1.78 22.28
CA CYS A 131 10.94 -3.11 22.03
C CYS A 131 9.77 -3.35 22.97
N LEU A 132 8.62 -3.65 22.41
CA LEU A 132 7.51 -4.19 23.20
C LEU A 132 7.82 -5.64 23.55
N PRO A 133 7.50 -6.11 24.76
CA PRO A 133 7.79 -7.48 25.17
C PRO A 133 7.05 -8.47 24.24
N GLU A 134 7.73 -9.47 23.73
CA GLU A 134 7.17 -10.50 22.83
C GLU A 134 5.91 -11.20 23.38
N ASN A 135 5.78 -11.27 24.71
CA ASN A 135 4.70 -11.98 25.39
C ASN A 135 3.63 -11.06 26.01
N ALA A 136 3.62 -9.78 25.71
CA ALA A 136 2.69 -8.84 26.36
C ALA A 136 1.26 -8.90 25.79
N GLY A 137 0.95 -9.77 24.84
CA GLY A 137 -0.32 -9.80 24.16
C GLY A 137 -0.58 -8.50 23.37
N THR A 138 0.49 -7.89 22.86
CA THR A 138 0.42 -6.71 22.01
C THR A 138 -0.19 -7.12 20.68
N GLN A 139 -1.44 -6.74 20.44
CA GLN A 139 -1.99 -6.77 19.10
C GLN A 139 -1.64 -5.44 18.44
N LYS A 140 -0.99 -5.49 17.28
CA LYS A 140 -0.95 -4.32 16.41
C LYS A 140 -2.37 -3.88 16.15
N LEU A 141 -2.66 -2.61 16.35
CA LEU A 141 -3.88 -2.05 15.78
C LEU A 141 -3.81 -2.35 14.29
N PRO A 142 -4.88 -2.84 13.69
CA PRO A 142 -4.94 -2.94 12.24
C PRO A 142 -4.65 -1.54 11.70
N GLU A 143 -3.50 -1.37 11.08
CA GLU A 143 -2.98 -0.09 10.57
C GLU A 143 -4.00 0.56 9.63
N ALA A 144 -4.77 -0.27 8.96
CA ALA A 144 -5.88 0.12 8.13
C ALA A 144 -7.02 0.89 8.84
N LYS A 145 -7.17 0.77 10.14
CA LYS A 145 -8.17 1.56 10.89
C LYS A 145 -7.68 2.93 11.34
N LEU A 146 -6.45 3.25 11.08
CA LEU A 146 -5.90 4.57 11.32
C LEU A 146 -6.24 5.45 10.10
N GLY A 147 -7.52 5.61 9.83
CA GLY A 147 -8.03 6.43 8.73
C GLY A 147 -7.42 7.83 8.78
N ILE A 148 -6.56 8.13 7.84
CA ILE A 148 -5.90 9.42 7.75
C ILE A 148 -6.29 10.05 6.43
N TRP A 149 -7.55 10.42 6.32
CA TRP A 149 -7.99 11.36 5.32
C TRP A 149 -8.13 12.72 6.00
N GLN A 150 -7.18 13.60 5.81
CA GLN A 150 -7.28 14.97 6.29
C GLN A 150 -7.14 15.94 5.12
N ARG A 151 -8.01 16.94 5.09
CA ARG A 151 -8.05 17.98 4.07
C ARG A 151 -6.96 19.05 4.23
N ASP A 152 -6.08 18.91 5.23
CA ASP A 152 -4.92 19.76 5.43
C ASP A 152 -3.92 19.69 4.26
N ALA A 153 -4.18 18.79 3.33
CA ALA A 153 -3.64 18.83 1.98
C ALA A 153 -4.04 20.06 1.13
N LYS A 154 -4.74 21.06 1.69
CA LYS A 154 -5.09 22.29 0.98
C LYS A 154 -3.90 23.04 0.39
N GLU A 155 -2.71 22.76 0.84
CA GLU A 155 -1.49 23.39 0.39
C GLU A 155 -0.50 22.42 -0.28
N GLY A 156 -0.99 21.27 -0.72
CA GLY A 156 -0.09 20.26 -1.30
C GLY A 156 0.89 19.66 -0.29
N LEU A 157 0.70 19.97 0.99
CA LEU A 157 1.48 19.36 2.03
C LEU A 157 0.89 17.98 2.30
N PRO A 158 1.73 16.98 2.10
CA PRO A 158 1.38 15.65 2.44
C PRO A 158 1.01 15.54 3.91
N LEU A 159 0.16 14.57 4.21
CA LEU A 159 -0.16 14.14 5.57
C LEU A 159 1.05 13.84 6.48
N GLU A 160 2.25 13.86 5.95
CA GLU A 160 3.52 13.86 6.69
C GLU A 160 3.66 14.98 7.70
N THR A 161 3.11 16.12 7.38
CA THR A 161 3.11 17.28 8.25
C THR A 161 2.04 17.21 9.31
N VAL A 162 1.16 16.23 9.26
CA VAL A 162 0.39 15.87 10.42
C VAL A 162 1.33 15.21 11.41
N ASP A 163 2.04 16.02 11.98
CA ASP A 163 3.13 16.06 12.93
C ASP A 163 3.12 15.09 14.08
N ALA A 164 2.14 14.24 14.17
CA ALA A 164 2.12 13.32 15.25
C ALA A 164 2.77 12.03 14.78
N LYS A 165 4.05 11.94 14.91
CA LYS A 165 4.76 10.67 15.00
C LYS A 165 4.27 9.93 16.24
N ILE A 166 2.97 9.59 16.26
CA ILE A 166 2.27 8.90 17.33
C ILE A 166 2.05 7.46 16.89
N PHE A 167 2.63 6.53 17.64
CA PHE A 167 2.63 5.12 17.32
C PHE A 167 1.75 4.37 18.31
N PRO A 168 0.49 3.98 17.93
CA PRO A 168 -0.40 3.25 18.80
C PRO A 168 0.01 1.78 18.91
N PHE A 169 -0.22 1.22 20.10
CA PHE A 169 -0.11 -0.21 20.34
C PHE A 169 -1.09 -0.65 21.42
N LEU A 170 -1.55 -1.89 21.33
CA LEU A 170 -2.45 -2.48 22.31
C LEU A 170 -1.67 -3.33 23.31
N VAL A 171 -1.87 -3.05 24.57
CA VAL A 171 -1.35 -3.88 25.66
C VAL A 171 -2.54 -4.39 26.46
N LYS A 172 -2.81 -5.70 26.42
CA LYS A 172 -3.97 -6.31 27.10
C LYS A 172 -5.27 -5.54 26.83
N ASN A 173 -5.57 -5.28 25.56
CA ASN A 173 -6.75 -4.53 25.09
C ASN A 173 -6.79 -3.05 25.50
N ARG A 174 -5.71 -2.48 26.00
CA ARG A 174 -5.60 -1.05 26.28
C ARG A 174 -4.73 -0.38 25.26
N LEU A 175 -5.24 0.70 24.65
CA LEU A 175 -4.48 1.53 23.72
C LEU A 175 -3.46 2.36 24.49
N LEU A 176 -2.21 2.27 24.09
CA LEU A 176 -1.10 3.13 24.49
C LEU A 176 -0.49 3.72 23.21
N CYS A 177 0.21 4.85 23.34
CA CYS A 177 0.88 5.45 22.19
C CYS A 177 2.30 5.88 22.57
N LEU A 178 3.23 5.70 21.65
CA LEU A 178 4.52 6.41 21.66
C LEU A 178 4.36 7.67 20.81
N ALA A 179 4.67 8.83 21.37
CA ALA A 179 4.60 10.10 20.69
C ALA A 179 5.99 10.75 20.62
N TYR A 180 6.37 11.19 19.42
CA TYR A 180 7.64 11.84 19.16
C TYR A 180 7.40 13.28 18.68
N GLY A 181 8.31 14.19 19.00
CA GLY A 181 8.29 15.55 18.46
C GLY A 181 8.60 15.57 16.96
N ALA A 182 8.21 16.66 16.28
CA ALA A 182 8.42 16.85 14.84
C ALA A 182 9.89 16.68 14.41
N ASP A 183 10.82 17.18 15.24
CA ASP A 183 12.26 17.16 14.96
C ASP A 183 12.92 15.77 15.18
N ASN A 184 12.21 14.81 15.76
CA ASN A 184 12.74 13.49 16.00
C ASN A 184 12.78 12.67 14.72
N LYS A 185 13.97 12.19 14.36
CA LYS A 185 14.09 11.16 13.31
C LYS A 185 13.67 9.83 13.90
N VAL A 186 12.56 9.32 13.43
CA VAL A 186 12.04 7.99 13.77
C VAL A 186 12.23 7.09 12.56
N ASP A 187 12.93 5.98 12.76
CA ASP A 187 13.06 4.95 11.75
C ASP A 187 12.20 3.74 12.15
N SER A 188 11.37 3.27 11.24
CA SER A 188 10.54 2.08 11.42
C SER A 188 11.16 0.89 10.72
N ASN A 189 11.60 -0.11 11.49
CA ASN A 189 12.08 -1.34 10.89
C ASN A 189 10.89 -2.27 10.58
N TRP A 190 10.64 -2.49 9.30
CA TRP A 190 9.47 -3.21 8.83
C TRP A 190 9.53 -4.74 8.95
N LYS A 191 10.56 -5.32 9.52
CA LYS A 191 10.71 -6.79 9.60
C LYS A 191 9.76 -7.49 10.60
N GLY A 192 8.62 -6.89 10.91
CA GLY A 192 7.59 -7.52 11.74
C GLY A 192 7.90 -7.52 13.23
N GLU A 193 9.00 -6.94 13.63
CA GLU A 193 9.37 -6.77 15.01
C GLU A 193 8.83 -5.42 15.50
N ASP A 194 8.21 -5.39 16.66
CA ASP A 194 7.52 -4.22 17.24
C ASP A 194 8.50 -3.15 17.74
N TYR A 195 9.45 -2.74 16.91
CA TYR A 195 10.41 -1.71 17.28
C TYR A 195 10.04 -0.37 16.68
N ARG A 196 10.29 0.64 17.46
CA ARG A 196 10.42 1.99 16.95
C ARG A 196 11.82 2.47 17.28
N HIS A 197 12.54 2.89 16.27
CA HIS A 197 13.86 3.45 16.43
C HIS A 197 13.74 4.95 16.58
N THR A 198 14.27 5.50 17.64
CA THR A 198 14.52 6.93 17.67
C THR A 198 16.01 7.17 17.50
N ILE A 199 16.36 8.13 16.67
CA ILE A 199 17.73 8.52 16.43
C ILE A 199 18.07 9.63 17.41
N LEU A 200 19.17 9.44 18.17
CA LEU A 200 19.73 10.51 18.98
C LEU A 200 20.31 11.59 18.07
N SER A 201 19.76 12.77 18.15
CA SER A 201 20.27 13.93 17.41
C SER A 201 21.49 14.51 18.15
N ARG A 202 22.55 14.81 17.39
CA ARG A 202 23.74 15.49 17.92
C ARG A 202 23.38 16.93 18.27
N GLN A 203 23.75 17.34 19.46
CA GLN A 203 23.58 18.69 19.98
C GLN A 203 24.83 19.53 19.69
N GLU A 204 24.74 20.86 19.87
CA GLU A 204 25.84 21.79 19.66
C GLU A 204 27.03 21.54 20.59
N ASP A 205 26.79 21.07 21.82
CA ASP A 205 27.81 20.70 22.77
C ASP A 205 28.49 19.35 22.50
N GLY A 206 28.11 18.70 21.40
CA GLY A 206 28.60 17.39 20.96
C GLY A 206 27.99 16.22 21.71
N SER A 207 27.01 16.42 22.58
CA SER A 207 26.19 15.36 23.16
C SER A 207 25.16 14.86 22.13
N TYR A 208 24.49 13.75 22.48
CA TYR A 208 23.40 13.18 21.69
C TYR A 208 22.15 13.08 22.54
N PHE A 209 21.05 13.59 22.03
CA PHE A 209 19.79 13.68 22.76
C PHE A 209 18.63 13.12 21.96
N THR A 210 17.68 12.48 22.63
CA THR A 210 16.36 12.16 22.10
C THR A 210 15.31 12.24 23.20
N GLN A 211 14.09 12.55 22.80
CA GLN A 211 12.94 12.51 23.70
C GLN A 211 11.71 11.95 22.99
N PHE A 212 10.86 11.29 23.75
CA PHE A 212 9.56 10.83 23.31
C PHE A 212 8.63 10.72 24.52
N SER A 213 7.33 10.55 24.26
CA SER A 213 6.34 10.39 25.33
C SER A 213 5.63 9.05 25.16
N ILE A 214 5.32 8.42 26.28
CA ILE A 214 4.42 7.26 26.37
C ILE A 214 3.09 7.78 26.86
N LEU A 215 2.06 7.78 25.99
CA LEU A 215 0.74 8.33 26.28
C LEU A 215 -0.17 7.24 26.85
N PHE A 216 -0.97 7.61 27.87
CA PHE A 216 -1.98 6.79 28.51
C PHE A 216 -3.36 7.43 28.32
N PRO A 217 -3.98 7.21 27.16
CA PRO A 217 -5.25 7.85 26.86
C PRO A 217 -6.38 7.33 27.77
N PRO A 218 -7.48 8.08 27.94
CA PRO A 218 -8.69 7.61 28.57
C PRO A 218 -9.19 6.31 27.92
N TYR A 219 -9.81 5.45 28.70
CA TYR A 219 -10.36 4.20 28.21
C TYR A 219 -11.40 4.45 27.12
N GLY A 220 -11.29 3.73 26.01
CA GLY A 220 -12.22 3.83 24.90
C GLY A 220 -11.97 4.98 23.92
N TRP A 221 -10.95 5.82 24.15
CA TRP A 221 -10.56 6.82 23.17
C TRP A 221 -9.94 6.15 21.94
N PRO A 222 -10.38 6.53 20.74
CA PRO A 222 -9.73 6.08 19.51
C PRO A 222 -8.40 6.81 19.31
N TYR A 223 -7.58 6.29 18.42
CA TYR A 223 -6.28 6.88 18.07
C TYR A 223 -6.40 8.35 17.67
N GLU A 224 -7.41 8.69 16.88
CA GLU A 224 -7.64 10.05 16.38
C GLU A 224 -7.84 11.06 17.51
N ALA A 225 -8.51 10.66 18.60
CA ALA A 225 -8.69 11.52 19.76
C ALA A 225 -7.36 11.75 20.50
N ILE A 226 -6.52 10.74 20.57
CA ILE A 226 -5.20 10.84 21.17
C ILE A 226 -4.30 11.75 20.33
N SER A 227 -4.33 11.56 19.02
CA SER A 227 -3.60 12.37 18.06
C SER A 227 -4.03 13.84 18.12
N ALA A 228 -5.34 14.11 18.10
CA ALA A 228 -5.89 15.46 18.18
C ALA A 228 -5.49 16.16 19.51
N LYS A 229 -5.61 15.46 20.64
CA LYS A 229 -5.20 16.01 21.94
C LYS A 229 -3.70 16.31 21.97
N TRP A 230 -2.86 15.45 21.45
CA TRP A 230 -1.42 15.66 21.37
C TRP A 230 -1.06 16.88 20.51
N GLN A 231 -1.77 17.05 19.41
CA GLN A 231 -1.63 18.21 18.52
C GLN A 231 -2.34 19.48 19.02
N LYS A 232 -2.98 19.43 20.18
CA LYS A 232 -3.78 20.52 20.77
C LYS A 232 -4.95 20.96 19.88
N ARG A 233 -5.49 20.05 19.07
CA ARG A 233 -6.72 20.28 18.30
C ARG A 233 -7.94 20.13 19.24
N PRO A 234 -8.98 20.94 19.09
CA PRO A 234 -10.13 20.90 20.00
C PRO A 234 -11.03 19.69 19.76
N PHE A 235 -10.98 19.11 18.56
CA PHE A 235 -11.83 17.97 18.20
C PHE A 235 -11.04 16.85 17.58
N ALA A 236 -11.49 15.62 17.79
CA ALA A 236 -11.19 14.45 16.99
C ALA A 236 -12.47 14.00 16.26
N LEU A 237 -12.30 13.46 15.05
CA LEU A 237 -13.38 12.98 14.21
C LEU A 237 -13.00 11.63 13.61
N THR A 238 -13.87 10.63 13.76
CA THR A 238 -13.71 9.32 13.12
C THR A 238 -14.96 8.96 12.35
N LEU A 239 -14.78 8.33 11.20
CA LEU A 239 -15.84 7.78 10.37
C LEU A 239 -15.74 6.25 10.43
N THR A 240 -16.84 5.60 10.85
CA THR A 240 -16.87 4.13 10.97
C THR A 240 -18.18 3.59 10.43
N THR A 241 -18.13 2.35 9.93
CA THR A 241 -19.33 1.60 9.53
C THR A 241 -19.36 0.25 10.26
N ASP A 242 -20.49 -0.43 10.20
CA ASP A 242 -20.65 -1.81 10.66
C ASP A 242 -20.21 -2.85 9.63
N LYS A 243 -19.80 -2.37 8.43
CA LYS A 243 -19.40 -3.22 7.32
C LYS A 243 -17.89 -3.28 7.21
N VAL A 244 -17.36 -4.50 7.03
CA VAL A 244 -15.96 -4.69 6.65
C VAL A 244 -15.75 -4.11 5.25
N TYR A 245 -14.69 -3.33 5.05
CA TYR A 245 -14.37 -2.63 3.82
C TYR A 245 -15.37 -1.54 3.41
N ASN A 246 -16.30 -1.13 4.29
CA ASN A 246 -17.38 -0.22 3.96
C ASN A 246 -18.15 -0.68 2.69
N TRP A 247 -18.43 -1.98 2.61
CA TRP A 247 -18.98 -2.63 1.43
C TRP A 247 -20.37 -3.23 1.67
N TRP A 248 -21.34 -2.78 0.90
CA TRP A 248 -22.73 -3.26 0.82
C TRP A 248 -22.93 -4.07 -0.46
N GLU A 249 -23.66 -5.16 -0.37
CA GLU A 249 -23.99 -6.04 -1.51
C GLU A 249 -25.42 -5.85 -2.01
N ASP A 250 -26.26 -5.20 -1.21
CA ASP A 250 -27.70 -5.06 -1.42
C ASP A 250 -28.11 -3.59 -1.28
N ALA A 251 -28.66 -3.02 -2.37
CA ALA A 251 -29.14 -1.64 -2.45
C ALA A 251 -30.37 -1.37 -1.60
N THR A 252 -31.12 -2.42 -1.20
CA THR A 252 -32.34 -2.27 -0.36
C THR A 252 -32.01 -2.02 1.10
N ILE A 253 -30.76 -2.29 1.51
CA ILE A 253 -30.29 -2.03 2.88
C ILE A 253 -29.76 -0.60 2.96
N PRO A 254 -30.17 0.19 3.97
CA PRO A 254 -29.63 1.53 4.17
C PRO A 254 -28.09 1.53 4.25
N ILE A 255 -27.49 2.43 3.51
CA ILE A 255 -26.05 2.66 3.50
C ILE A 255 -25.76 3.78 4.48
N GLY A 256 -24.78 3.60 5.36
CA GLY A 256 -24.52 4.62 6.35
C GLY A 256 -23.17 4.56 7.03
N VAL A 257 -22.85 5.67 7.67
CA VAL A 257 -21.62 5.88 8.42
C VAL A 257 -21.94 6.53 9.77
N GLN A 258 -21.16 6.20 10.77
CA GLN A 258 -21.18 6.88 12.07
C GLN A 258 -20.02 7.86 12.13
N ALA A 259 -20.34 9.14 12.22
CA ALA A 259 -19.39 10.19 12.53
C ALA A 259 -19.30 10.34 14.05
N LYS A 260 -18.18 9.93 14.63
CA LYS A 260 -17.90 10.08 16.05
C LYS A 260 -17.01 11.29 16.25
N ILE A 261 -17.55 12.33 16.92
CA ILE A 261 -16.81 13.52 17.30
C ILE A 261 -16.52 13.50 18.80
N ILE A 262 -15.30 13.90 19.17
CA ILE A 262 -14.82 13.91 20.56
C ILE A 262 -14.24 15.28 20.84
N ASN A 263 -14.69 15.92 21.94
CA ASN A 263 -14.02 17.13 22.43
C ASN A 263 -12.72 16.73 23.15
N THR A 264 -11.60 17.05 22.55
CA THR A 264 -10.24 16.77 23.07
C THR A 264 -9.64 17.95 23.82
N SER A 265 -10.33 19.11 23.83
CA SER A 265 -9.90 20.32 24.55
C SER A 265 -10.14 20.19 26.06
N PRO A 266 -9.43 21.00 26.88
CA PRO A 266 -9.65 21.04 28.31
C PRO A 266 -10.94 21.77 28.74
N VAL A 267 -11.69 22.34 27.82
CA VAL A 267 -12.90 23.11 28.09
C VAL A 267 -14.07 22.68 27.18
N PRO A 268 -15.32 22.87 27.60
CA PRO A 268 -16.46 22.62 26.76
C PRO A 268 -16.39 23.39 25.44
N GLN A 269 -16.88 22.77 24.36
CA GLN A 269 -16.81 23.33 23.00
C GLN A 269 -18.17 23.28 22.30
N LYS A 270 -18.49 24.35 21.55
CA LYS A 270 -19.55 24.30 20.54
C LYS A 270 -18.97 23.80 19.24
N CYS A 271 -19.66 22.88 18.59
CA CYS A 271 -19.25 22.29 17.33
C CYS A 271 -20.39 22.28 16.33
N MET A 272 -20.09 22.68 15.09
CA MET A 272 -20.97 22.44 13.93
C MET A 272 -20.37 21.31 13.12
N LEU A 273 -21.08 20.18 13.09
CA LEU A 273 -20.74 19.03 12.21
C LEU A 273 -21.44 19.26 10.87
N LYS A 274 -20.66 19.43 9.80
CA LYS A 274 -21.15 19.48 8.43
C LYS A 274 -20.81 18.17 7.74
N TYR A 275 -21.70 17.65 6.91
CA TYR A 275 -21.46 16.39 6.22
C TYR A 275 -22.07 16.37 4.83
N TRP A 276 -21.35 15.73 3.92
CA TRP A 276 -21.73 15.57 2.52
C TRP A 276 -21.53 14.14 2.08
N ILE A 277 -22.43 13.64 1.26
CA ILE A 277 -22.27 12.40 0.53
C ILE A 277 -22.42 12.72 -0.94
N ARG A 278 -21.44 12.27 -1.74
CA ARG A 278 -21.44 12.40 -3.20
C ARG A 278 -21.35 11.03 -3.85
N ASP A 279 -21.98 10.90 -5.01
CA ASP A 279 -21.80 9.75 -5.88
C ASP A 279 -20.49 9.79 -6.69
N TYR A 280 -20.25 8.78 -7.52
CA TYR A 280 -19.08 8.74 -8.39
C TYR A 280 -19.02 9.88 -9.41
N ALA A 281 -20.15 10.45 -9.80
CA ALA A 281 -20.22 11.60 -10.68
C ALA A 281 -20.03 12.94 -9.97
N GLY A 282 -19.99 12.95 -8.62
CA GLY A 282 -19.84 14.13 -7.79
C GLY A 282 -21.15 14.81 -7.40
N ASN A 283 -22.31 14.22 -7.73
CA ASN A 283 -23.61 14.74 -7.34
C ASN A 283 -23.83 14.59 -5.84
N TYR A 284 -24.45 15.56 -5.22
CA TYR A 284 -24.82 15.47 -3.81
C TYR A 284 -25.99 14.51 -3.60
N ILE A 285 -25.80 13.50 -2.77
CA ILE A 285 -26.84 12.62 -2.25
C ILE A 285 -27.34 13.15 -0.91
N VAL A 286 -26.41 13.60 -0.06
CA VAL A 286 -26.68 14.23 1.23
C VAL A 286 -25.83 15.48 1.36
N ASN A 287 -26.40 16.55 1.91
CA ASN A 287 -25.70 17.78 2.29
C ASN A 287 -26.44 18.42 3.46
N ASP A 288 -25.90 18.25 4.67
CA ASP A 288 -26.60 18.71 5.89
C ASP A 288 -25.59 19.07 6.99
N SER A 289 -26.09 19.62 8.11
CA SER A 289 -25.27 19.99 9.26
C SER A 289 -26.02 19.81 10.59
N LYS A 290 -25.23 19.59 11.67
CA LYS A 290 -25.77 19.45 13.03
C LYS A 290 -24.92 20.19 14.05
N LYS A 291 -25.55 20.95 14.95
CA LYS A 291 -24.87 21.63 16.04
C LYS A 291 -24.83 20.77 17.30
N TYR A 292 -23.69 20.79 17.98
CA TYR A 292 -23.46 20.14 19.24
C TYR A 292 -22.83 21.08 20.25
N PHE A 293 -23.08 20.81 21.53
CA PHE A 293 -22.30 21.34 22.65
C PHE A 293 -21.68 20.13 23.34
N LEU A 294 -20.36 20.09 23.44
CA LEU A 294 -19.62 18.93 23.91
C LEU A 294 -18.83 19.29 25.17
N GLU A 295 -19.08 18.62 26.25
CA GLU A 295 -18.27 18.70 27.46
C GLU A 295 -16.86 18.15 27.19
N THR A 296 -15.90 18.49 28.07
CA THR A 296 -14.52 18.00 27.94
C THR A 296 -14.49 16.48 27.94
N GLY A 297 -13.92 15.89 26.91
CA GLY A 297 -13.82 14.43 26.72
C GLY A 297 -15.13 13.76 26.28
N GLU A 298 -16.20 14.52 26.10
CA GLU A 298 -17.48 13.99 25.62
C GLU A 298 -17.35 13.43 24.19
N VAL A 299 -18.02 12.32 23.97
CA VAL A 299 -18.12 11.60 22.70
C VAL A 299 -19.54 11.70 22.20
N GLN A 300 -19.71 12.34 21.04
CA GLN A 300 -20.97 12.38 20.32
C GLN A 300 -20.90 11.52 19.07
N VAL A 301 -21.93 10.67 18.86
CA VAL A 301 -22.07 9.86 17.65
C VAL A 301 -23.22 10.43 16.81
N HIS A 302 -22.92 10.80 15.58
CA HIS A 302 -23.91 11.20 14.59
C HIS A 302 -24.01 10.12 13.49
N ARG A 303 -25.20 9.59 13.27
CA ARG A 303 -25.46 8.59 12.23
C ARG A 303 -25.96 9.29 10.97
N ILE A 304 -25.28 9.01 9.85
CA ILE A 304 -25.62 9.51 8.51
C ILE A 304 -26.03 8.29 7.70
N GLU A 305 -27.27 8.23 7.24
CA GLU A 305 -27.83 7.09 6.50
C GLU A 305 -28.64 7.58 5.30
N PHE A 306 -28.62 6.81 4.23
CA PHE A 306 -29.40 7.04 3.03
C PHE A 306 -29.73 5.72 2.33
N THR A 307 -30.68 5.74 1.40
CA THR A 307 -31.02 4.59 0.55
C THR A 307 -30.47 4.85 -0.85
N ALA A 308 -29.79 3.87 -1.42
CA ALA A 308 -29.30 3.94 -2.79
C ALA A 308 -30.45 3.83 -3.79
N ASP A 309 -30.33 4.55 -4.89
CA ASP A 309 -31.24 4.49 -6.04
C ASP A 309 -30.67 3.69 -7.22
N THR A 310 -29.50 3.10 -7.03
CA THR A 310 -28.76 2.31 -8.02
C THR A 310 -28.27 1.00 -7.42
N GLU A 311 -28.00 0.01 -8.29
CA GLU A 311 -27.48 -1.29 -7.86
C GLU A 311 -25.96 -1.30 -7.62
N ARG A 312 -25.23 -0.31 -8.16
CA ARG A 312 -23.76 -0.25 -8.08
C ARG A 312 -23.28 1.20 -8.03
N GLU A 313 -22.54 1.53 -6.98
CA GLU A 313 -22.04 2.88 -6.77
C GLU A 313 -20.86 2.89 -5.81
N ILE A 314 -20.08 3.97 -5.84
CA ILE A 314 -19.16 4.37 -4.78
C ILE A 314 -19.53 5.77 -4.31
N TYR A 315 -19.83 5.87 -3.03
CA TYR A 315 -20.19 7.14 -2.41
C TYR A 315 -19.01 7.67 -1.59
N PHE A 316 -18.76 8.96 -1.71
CA PHE A 316 -17.73 9.66 -0.94
C PHE A 316 -18.40 10.44 0.18
N VAL A 317 -18.08 10.07 1.41
CA VAL A 317 -18.58 10.74 2.61
C VAL A 317 -17.52 11.69 3.11
N GLU A 318 -17.87 12.94 3.25
CA GLU A 318 -17.05 13.99 3.81
C GLU A 318 -17.72 14.56 5.04
N VAL A 319 -16.97 14.70 6.12
CA VAL A 319 -17.44 15.29 7.37
C VAL A 319 -16.42 16.30 7.88
N SER A 320 -16.89 17.46 8.25
CA SER A 320 -16.10 18.54 8.82
C SER A 320 -16.69 18.96 10.17
N ALA A 321 -15.85 19.23 11.15
CA ALA A 321 -16.23 19.83 12.41
C ALA A 321 -15.67 21.25 12.48
N GLU A 322 -16.56 22.24 12.60
CA GLU A 322 -16.25 23.64 12.74
C GLU A 322 -16.46 24.10 14.18
N ASP A 323 -15.65 25.07 14.63
CA ASP A 323 -15.85 25.76 15.91
C ASP A 323 -17.00 26.78 15.86
N GLU A 324 -17.23 27.50 16.95
CA GLU A 324 -18.28 28.52 17.04
C GLU A 324 -18.07 29.73 16.10
N ASN A 325 -16.87 29.93 15.59
CA ASN A 325 -16.53 30.98 14.63
C ASN A 325 -16.69 30.53 13.17
N GLY A 326 -17.07 29.27 12.95
CA GLY A 326 -17.21 28.67 11.63
C GLY A 326 -15.86 28.25 11.02
N GLN A 327 -14.80 28.20 11.82
CA GLN A 327 -13.49 27.72 11.37
C GLN A 327 -13.44 26.21 11.43
N GLU A 328 -13.11 25.58 10.29
CA GLU A 328 -12.89 24.14 10.22
C GLU A 328 -11.69 23.73 11.10
N GLN A 329 -11.97 22.86 12.08
CA GLN A 329 -10.97 22.37 13.03
C GLN A 329 -10.47 20.97 12.64
N ILE A 330 -11.32 20.17 12.03
CA ILE A 330 -10.99 18.85 11.58
C ILE A 330 -11.91 18.43 10.43
N PHE A 331 -11.33 17.68 9.47
CA PHE A 331 -12.04 17.09 8.34
C PHE A 331 -11.70 15.62 8.24
N SER A 332 -12.67 14.80 7.85
CA SER A 332 -12.45 13.37 7.56
C SER A 332 -13.25 12.98 6.33
N ARG A 333 -12.69 12.05 5.56
CA ARG A 333 -13.33 11.48 4.37
C ARG A 333 -13.23 9.96 4.43
N THR A 334 -14.26 9.28 3.96
CA THR A 334 -14.26 7.84 3.68
C THR A 334 -15.09 7.57 2.43
N SER A 335 -15.07 6.34 1.94
CA SER A 335 -15.96 5.89 0.88
C SER A 335 -16.83 4.73 1.32
N LEU A 336 -18.03 4.62 0.73
CA LEU A 336 -18.98 3.55 0.94
C LEU A 336 -19.25 2.90 -0.41
N ALA A 337 -19.03 1.61 -0.53
CA ALA A 337 -19.18 0.90 -1.80
C ALA A 337 -20.47 0.07 -1.81
N LEU A 338 -21.27 0.26 -2.83
CA LEU A 338 -22.36 -0.63 -3.18
C LEU A 338 -21.93 -1.48 -4.38
N LEU A 339 -21.68 -2.76 -4.12
CA LEU A 339 -21.15 -3.69 -5.09
C LEU A 339 -21.84 -5.05 -4.94
N PRO A 340 -22.80 -5.38 -5.82
CA PRO A 340 -23.58 -6.62 -5.71
C PRO A 340 -22.69 -7.86 -5.92
N PRO A 341 -23.09 -9.03 -5.44
CA PRO A 341 -22.38 -10.29 -5.66
C PRO A 341 -22.25 -10.60 -7.15
N HIS A 342 -21.18 -11.29 -7.53
CA HIS A 342 -20.97 -11.79 -8.87
C HIS A 342 -20.31 -13.18 -8.82
N GLU A 343 -20.73 -14.07 -9.72
CA GLU A 343 -20.16 -15.40 -9.88
C GLU A 343 -19.35 -15.46 -11.18
N PHE A 344 -18.05 -15.63 -11.04
CA PHE A 344 -17.12 -15.74 -12.17
C PHE A 344 -17.05 -17.17 -12.69
N LYS A 345 -17.03 -17.30 -14.02
CA LYS A 345 -17.02 -18.58 -14.74
C LYS A 345 -15.65 -18.94 -15.31
N ALA A 346 -14.79 -17.96 -15.51
CA ALA A 346 -13.46 -18.18 -16.08
C ALA A 346 -12.53 -18.94 -15.12
N SER A 347 -11.75 -19.86 -15.69
CA SER A 347 -10.55 -20.42 -15.05
C SER A 347 -9.36 -19.45 -15.14
N PRO A 348 -8.24 -19.69 -14.45
CA PRO A 348 -7.03 -18.89 -14.61
C PRO A 348 -6.52 -18.80 -16.05
N ASP A 349 -6.70 -19.86 -16.85
CA ASP A 349 -6.28 -19.85 -18.26
C ASP A 349 -7.18 -19.01 -19.17
N GLU A 350 -8.38 -18.66 -18.70
CA GLU A 350 -9.39 -17.88 -19.44
C GLU A 350 -9.52 -16.44 -18.90
N ASN A 351 -8.68 -16.04 -17.94
CA ASN A 351 -8.78 -14.73 -17.31
C ASN A 351 -7.42 -14.25 -16.83
N ILE A 352 -7.10 -12.99 -17.16
CA ILE A 352 -5.79 -12.38 -16.85
C ILE A 352 -5.75 -11.65 -15.50
N MET A 353 -6.89 -11.54 -14.80
CA MET A 353 -7.05 -10.71 -13.61
C MET A 353 -6.24 -11.22 -12.41
N GLY A 354 -5.37 -10.41 -11.87
CA GLY A 354 -4.54 -10.81 -10.74
C GLY A 354 -4.00 -9.69 -9.86
N LEU A 355 -3.32 -10.10 -8.78
CA LEU A 355 -2.73 -9.20 -7.80
C LEU A 355 -1.26 -9.54 -7.55
N SER A 356 -0.40 -8.55 -7.61
CA SER A 356 1.01 -8.71 -7.26
C SER A 356 1.27 -8.70 -5.76
N ALA A 357 0.59 -7.82 -5.01
CA ALA A 357 0.72 -7.74 -3.56
C ALA A 357 -0.67 -7.65 -2.89
N TYR A 358 -0.98 -8.61 -2.02
CA TYR A 358 -2.28 -8.72 -1.36
C TYR A 358 -2.17 -9.13 0.12
N TRP A 359 -0.98 -9.44 0.61
CA TRP A 359 -0.73 -10.09 1.91
C TRP A 359 -0.69 -9.16 3.12
N ALA A 360 -0.80 -7.85 2.91
CA ALA A 360 -0.69 -6.87 3.99
C ALA A 360 -1.94 -6.78 4.89
N ILE A 361 -2.88 -7.74 4.75
CA ILE A 361 -4.15 -7.73 5.49
C ILE A 361 -4.10 -8.73 6.64
N PRO A 362 -4.61 -8.35 7.83
CA PRO A 362 -4.90 -9.30 8.88
C PRO A 362 -5.93 -10.35 8.43
N ASP A 363 -5.69 -11.63 8.74
CA ASP A 363 -6.58 -12.78 8.40
C ASP A 363 -8.05 -12.60 8.83
N SER A 364 -8.30 -11.74 9.84
CA SER A 364 -9.64 -11.45 10.35
C SER A 364 -10.56 -10.71 9.38
N MET A 365 -10.08 -10.28 8.21
CA MET A 365 -10.80 -9.33 7.34
C MET A 365 -11.47 -9.97 6.11
N ASN A 366 -11.80 -11.24 6.14
CA ASN A 366 -12.51 -11.89 5.04
C ASN A 366 -11.84 -11.72 3.65
N LEU A 367 -10.51 -11.73 3.61
CA LEU A 367 -9.73 -11.56 2.39
C LEU A 367 -10.20 -12.49 1.27
N LYS A 368 -10.50 -13.74 1.60
CA LYS A 368 -10.99 -14.73 0.61
C LYS A 368 -12.29 -14.28 -0.07
N ARG A 369 -13.24 -13.73 0.70
CA ARG A 369 -14.51 -13.20 0.16
C ARG A 369 -14.25 -12.04 -0.79
N LEU A 370 -13.33 -11.13 -0.41
CA LEU A 370 -12.93 -10.00 -1.22
C LEU A 370 -12.28 -10.44 -2.52
N LEU A 371 -11.26 -11.32 -2.47
CA LEU A 371 -10.58 -11.81 -3.69
C LEU A 371 -11.53 -12.54 -4.63
N ASN A 372 -12.45 -13.33 -4.10
CA ASN A 372 -13.49 -13.97 -4.90
C ASN A 372 -14.40 -12.96 -5.58
N ARG A 373 -14.83 -11.91 -4.84
CA ARG A 373 -15.69 -10.87 -5.40
C ARG A 373 -14.97 -10.02 -6.45
N MET A 374 -13.68 -9.83 -6.31
CA MET A 374 -12.84 -9.15 -7.29
C MET A 374 -12.60 -9.98 -8.56
N GLY A 375 -12.91 -11.27 -8.57
CA GLY A 375 -12.62 -12.14 -9.71
C GLY A 375 -11.14 -12.42 -9.91
N VAL A 376 -10.35 -12.36 -8.85
CA VAL A 376 -8.91 -12.65 -8.89
C VAL A 376 -8.68 -14.10 -9.31
N ARG A 377 -7.84 -14.31 -10.32
CA ARG A 377 -7.44 -15.62 -10.85
C ARG A 377 -5.95 -15.88 -10.73
N TRP A 378 -5.17 -14.82 -10.56
CA TRP A 378 -3.72 -14.89 -10.46
C TRP A 378 -3.22 -14.10 -9.26
N VAL A 379 -2.19 -14.63 -8.60
CA VAL A 379 -1.48 -13.91 -7.53
C VAL A 379 0.02 -14.13 -7.65
N ARG A 380 0.79 -13.14 -7.22
CA ARG A 380 2.25 -13.25 -7.10
C ARG A 380 2.59 -13.66 -5.67
N ASN A 381 3.41 -14.70 -5.50
CA ASN A 381 3.78 -15.28 -4.20
C ASN A 381 2.62 -15.83 -3.36
N GLY A 382 1.54 -16.29 -3.99
CA GLY A 382 0.41 -16.87 -3.29
C GLY A 382 0.63 -18.33 -2.88
N ILE A 383 -0.17 -18.75 -1.90
CA ILE A 383 -0.36 -20.18 -1.57
C ILE A 383 -1.67 -20.61 -2.23
N THR A 384 -1.57 -21.28 -3.38
CA THR A 384 -2.75 -21.67 -4.17
C THR A 384 -3.64 -22.69 -3.48
N SER A 385 -3.07 -23.51 -2.58
CA SER A 385 -3.83 -24.52 -1.83
C SER A 385 -4.97 -23.94 -0.97
N SER A 386 -4.92 -22.64 -0.64
CA SER A 386 -5.95 -21.96 0.17
C SER A 386 -7.10 -21.39 -0.66
N PHE A 387 -6.97 -21.29 -1.98
CA PHE A 387 -7.93 -20.68 -2.87
C PHE A 387 -8.28 -21.59 -4.04
N LYS A 388 -9.58 -21.82 -4.26
CA LYS A 388 -10.03 -22.50 -5.48
C LYS A 388 -9.94 -21.54 -6.67
N ASN A 389 -9.50 -22.06 -7.83
CA ASN A 389 -9.44 -21.31 -9.09
C ASN A 389 -8.53 -20.07 -9.06
N ILE A 390 -7.46 -20.08 -8.27
CA ILE A 390 -6.40 -19.07 -8.32
C ILE A 390 -5.08 -19.79 -8.60
N GLU A 391 -4.37 -19.35 -9.63
CA GLU A 391 -3.00 -19.75 -9.92
C GLU A 391 -2.04 -18.72 -9.31
N ALA A 392 -0.83 -19.16 -8.99
CA ALA A 392 0.17 -18.26 -8.44
C ALA A 392 1.52 -18.41 -9.14
N THR A 393 2.16 -17.29 -9.38
CA THR A 393 3.59 -17.26 -9.67
C THR A 393 4.36 -17.30 -8.36
N PHE A 394 5.39 -18.12 -8.29
CA PHE A 394 6.36 -18.04 -7.21
C PHE A 394 7.45 -17.05 -7.61
N HIS A 395 7.64 -16.03 -6.82
CA HIS A 395 8.69 -15.03 -7.01
C HIS A 395 9.68 -15.09 -5.84
N ASN A 396 10.96 -14.91 -6.15
CA ASN A 396 12.00 -14.77 -5.13
C ASN A 396 13.14 -13.90 -5.60
N ASN A 397 13.76 -13.21 -4.66
CA ASN A 397 15.05 -12.58 -4.83
C ASN A 397 16.15 -13.39 -4.12
N ILE A 398 17.36 -13.24 -4.60
CA ILE A 398 18.58 -13.78 -4.00
C ILE A 398 19.51 -12.63 -3.60
N ASN A 399 20.53 -12.92 -2.81
CA ASN A 399 21.59 -11.95 -2.59
C ASN A 399 22.55 -11.94 -3.80
N TRP A 400 22.31 -11.06 -4.75
CA TRP A 400 23.12 -10.90 -5.97
C TRP A 400 24.54 -10.39 -5.70
N LYS A 401 24.80 -9.78 -4.53
CA LYS A 401 26.12 -9.31 -4.09
C LYS A 401 27.02 -10.44 -3.61
N LYS A 402 26.43 -11.59 -3.23
CA LYS A 402 27.18 -12.73 -2.71
C LYS A 402 27.83 -13.50 -3.88
N LYS A 403 29.11 -13.82 -3.77
CA LYS A 403 29.76 -14.83 -4.61
C LYS A 403 29.32 -16.22 -4.17
N TRP A 404 28.45 -16.84 -4.95
CA TRP A 404 27.91 -18.16 -4.66
C TRP A 404 28.83 -19.26 -5.22
N LYS A 405 29.13 -20.28 -4.39
CA LYS A 405 29.72 -21.53 -4.89
C LYS A 405 28.62 -22.32 -5.60
N ASP A 406 28.98 -23.13 -6.60
CA ASP A 406 28.00 -23.93 -7.36
C ASP A 406 27.16 -24.83 -6.46
N THR A 407 27.77 -25.49 -5.48
CA THR A 407 27.07 -26.37 -4.51
C THR A 407 26.07 -25.60 -3.67
N GLU A 408 26.41 -24.37 -3.20
CA GLU A 408 25.51 -23.53 -2.43
C GLU A 408 24.33 -23.02 -3.30
N ARG A 409 24.63 -22.65 -4.57
CA ARG A 409 23.66 -22.21 -5.56
C ARG A 409 22.65 -23.30 -5.84
N GLU A 410 23.12 -24.50 -6.15
CA GLU A 410 22.25 -25.63 -6.44
C GLU A 410 21.40 -26.04 -5.24
N GLU A 411 21.93 -26.02 -4.01
CA GLU A 411 21.14 -26.32 -2.81
C GLU A 411 20.04 -25.28 -2.56
N LEU A 412 20.33 -24.00 -2.77
CA LEU A 412 19.33 -22.95 -2.69
C LEU A 412 18.24 -23.14 -3.76
N ILE A 413 18.60 -23.51 -4.98
CA ILE A 413 17.65 -23.81 -6.05
C ILE A 413 16.76 -25.01 -5.67
N ARG A 414 17.34 -26.10 -5.13
CA ARG A 414 16.56 -27.25 -4.63
C ARG A 414 15.58 -26.84 -3.52
N PHE A 415 15.99 -25.93 -2.64
CA PHE A 415 15.11 -25.38 -1.61
C PHE A 415 13.92 -24.65 -2.24
N PHE A 416 14.13 -23.82 -3.25
CA PHE A 416 13.06 -23.12 -3.95
C PHE A 416 12.12 -24.09 -4.69
N PHE A 417 12.62 -25.07 -5.40
CA PHE A 417 11.77 -26.06 -6.04
C PHE A 417 10.87 -26.80 -5.04
N ARG A 418 11.42 -27.23 -3.90
CA ARG A 418 10.63 -27.83 -2.82
C ARG A 418 9.52 -26.89 -2.33
N LYS A 419 9.83 -25.60 -2.19
CA LYS A 419 8.86 -24.58 -1.76
C LYS A 419 7.77 -24.35 -2.81
N ILE A 420 8.14 -24.27 -4.08
CA ILE A 420 7.22 -24.10 -5.21
C ILE A 420 6.21 -25.25 -5.24
N VAL A 421 6.69 -26.49 -5.21
CA VAL A 421 5.83 -27.69 -5.20
C VAL A 421 4.95 -27.73 -3.95
N LYS A 422 5.51 -27.44 -2.77
CA LYS A 422 4.75 -27.39 -1.51
C LYS A 422 3.60 -26.37 -1.57
N ASN A 423 3.82 -25.24 -2.24
CA ASN A 423 2.82 -24.18 -2.38
C ASN A 423 1.81 -24.45 -3.51
N GLY A 424 2.04 -25.48 -4.35
CA GLY A 424 1.22 -25.77 -5.52
C GLY A 424 1.43 -24.80 -6.70
N ASN A 425 2.53 -24.05 -6.71
CA ASN A 425 2.84 -23.12 -7.79
C ASN A 425 3.36 -23.88 -9.03
N LYS A 426 3.06 -23.37 -10.23
CA LYS A 426 3.51 -23.94 -11.51
C LYS A 426 4.50 -23.05 -12.25
N ILE A 427 4.65 -21.80 -11.82
CA ILE A 427 5.45 -20.78 -12.50
C ILE A 427 6.42 -20.21 -11.48
N TRP A 428 7.69 -20.15 -11.86
CA TRP A 428 8.75 -19.51 -11.10
C TRP A 428 9.25 -18.27 -11.81
N GLU A 429 8.94 -17.10 -11.27
CA GLU A 429 9.50 -15.82 -11.65
C GLU A 429 10.82 -15.62 -10.87
N PHE A 430 11.93 -15.70 -11.57
CA PHE A 430 13.26 -15.68 -10.92
C PHE A 430 13.86 -14.28 -10.90
N GLY A 431 13.76 -13.59 -9.76
CA GLY A 431 14.26 -12.24 -9.55
C GLY A 431 13.17 -11.16 -9.68
N ASN A 432 13.52 -9.89 -9.40
CA ASN A 432 12.65 -8.73 -9.52
C ASN A 432 13.44 -7.50 -9.96
N GLU A 433 13.07 -6.89 -11.07
CA GLU A 433 13.57 -5.61 -11.56
C GLU A 433 15.11 -5.48 -11.52
N LEU A 434 15.80 -6.57 -11.83
CA LEU A 434 17.27 -6.63 -11.74
C LEU A 434 17.95 -5.63 -12.70
N ASN A 435 17.25 -5.28 -13.77
CA ASN A 435 17.72 -4.29 -14.74
C ASN A 435 17.71 -2.84 -14.20
N MET A 436 17.01 -2.57 -13.08
CA MET A 436 17.09 -1.28 -12.37
C MET A 436 18.23 -1.23 -11.35
N SER A 437 18.59 -2.37 -10.76
CA SER A 437 19.54 -2.46 -9.66
C SER A 437 20.92 -2.97 -10.06
N SER A 438 21.26 -2.86 -11.31
CA SER A 438 22.46 -3.45 -11.93
C SER A 438 23.83 -3.14 -11.30
N PRO A 439 24.09 -2.04 -10.56
CA PRO A 439 25.43 -1.79 -10.02
C PRO A 439 25.86 -2.73 -8.88
N ASP A 440 24.98 -3.55 -8.36
CA ASP A 440 25.20 -4.32 -7.14
C ASP A 440 25.36 -5.83 -7.34
N ILE A 441 25.59 -6.29 -8.57
CA ILE A 441 25.74 -7.73 -8.86
C ILE A 441 27.19 -8.18 -8.63
N ALA A 442 27.39 -9.18 -7.78
CA ALA A 442 28.71 -9.71 -7.48
C ALA A 442 29.36 -10.34 -8.72
N GLY A 443 30.57 -9.88 -9.04
CA GLY A 443 31.34 -10.37 -10.21
C GLY A 443 31.21 -9.51 -11.45
N ALA A 444 30.27 -8.56 -11.42
CA ALA A 444 30.20 -7.50 -12.42
C ALA A 444 31.20 -6.41 -12.02
N GLY A 445 32.16 -6.07 -12.82
CA GLY A 445 33.18 -5.04 -12.53
C GLY A 445 32.60 -3.62 -12.49
N GLU A 446 33.40 -2.64 -12.10
CA GLU A 446 33.01 -1.22 -12.20
C GLU A 446 32.67 -0.85 -13.65
N GLY A 447 31.58 -0.13 -13.87
CA GLY A 447 31.14 0.28 -15.20
C GLY A 447 30.21 -0.71 -15.91
N ILE A 448 29.44 -1.45 -15.17
CA ILE A 448 28.58 -2.54 -15.63
C ILE A 448 27.58 -2.06 -16.68
N GLY A 449 27.81 -2.51 -17.88
CA GLY A 449 26.77 -2.60 -18.89
C GLY A 449 25.84 -3.78 -18.62
N LYS A 450 24.63 -3.73 -19.18
CA LYS A 450 23.62 -4.79 -19.08
C LYS A 450 24.07 -6.18 -19.52
N ALA A 451 25.22 -6.30 -20.22
CA ALA A 451 25.84 -7.56 -20.54
C ALA A 451 26.21 -8.38 -19.30
N SER A 452 26.84 -7.77 -18.30
CA SER A 452 27.23 -8.46 -17.05
C SER A 452 26.04 -8.94 -16.24
N LEU A 453 24.92 -8.22 -16.26
CA LEU A 453 23.67 -8.69 -15.67
C LEU A 453 23.17 -9.94 -16.41
N ALA A 454 23.12 -9.91 -17.73
CA ALA A 454 22.67 -11.03 -18.54
C ALA A 454 23.54 -12.26 -18.33
N GLU A 455 24.88 -12.10 -18.29
CA GLU A 455 25.83 -13.18 -18.00
C GLU A 455 25.56 -13.83 -16.65
N ALA A 456 25.50 -13.03 -15.58
CA ALA A 456 25.23 -13.51 -14.23
C ALA A 456 23.86 -14.20 -14.13
N TYR A 457 22.85 -13.64 -14.79
CA TYR A 457 21.50 -14.18 -14.81
C TYR A 457 21.45 -15.54 -15.51
N ILE A 458 22.11 -15.68 -16.66
CA ILE A 458 22.19 -16.92 -17.44
C ILE A 458 22.91 -18.03 -16.67
N GLU A 459 23.96 -17.72 -15.90
CA GLU A 459 24.59 -18.71 -15.03
C GLU A 459 23.61 -19.31 -14.03
N TRP A 460 22.75 -18.49 -13.44
CA TRP A 460 21.72 -18.98 -12.56
C TRP A 460 20.66 -19.80 -13.29
N LEU A 461 20.20 -19.35 -14.46
CA LEU A 461 19.24 -20.11 -15.28
C LEU A 461 19.79 -21.48 -15.66
N LYS A 462 21.06 -21.57 -16.06
CA LYS A 462 21.74 -22.86 -16.34
C LYS A 462 21.71 -23.78 -15.12
N ALA A 463 22.02 -23.24 -13.93
CA ALA A 463 21.97 -24.01 -12.70
C ALA A 463 20.52 -24.43 -12.33
N ILE A 464 19.54 -23.55 -12.52
CA ILE A 464 18.12 -23.87 -12.33
C ILE A 464 17.70 -25.01 -13.25
N ARG A 465 18.01 -24.93 -14.54
CA ARG A 465 17.66 -26.00 -15.51
C ARG A 465 18.39 -27.32 -15.23
N LYS A 466 19.62 -27.24 -14.72
CA LYS A 466 20.35 -28.45 -14.27
C LYS A 466 19.62 -29.13 -13.10
N VAL A 467 19.29 -28.38 -12.06
CA VAL A 467 18.61 -28.91 -10.86
C VAL A 467 17.18 -29.35 -11.18
N GLN A 468 16.47 -28.64 -12.04
CA GLN A 468 15.12 -28.97 -12.47
C GLN A 468 14.99 -30.41 -12.99
N LYS A 469 16.02 -30.91 -13.70
CA LYS A 469 16.08 -32.26 -14.26
C LYS A 469 16.23 -33.36 -13.21
N GLU A 470 16.56 -33.03 -11.95
CA GLU A 470 16.78 -34.01 -10.89
C GLU A 470 15.49 -34.72 -10.46
N LYS A 471 14.31 -34.06 -10.63
CA LYS A 471 13.03 -34.64 -10.25
C LYS A 471 11.94 -34.35 -11.28
N THR A 472 11.12 -35.36 -11.58
CA THR A 472 10.02 -35.26 -12.55
C THR A 472 9.01 -34.18 -12.16
N GLU A 473 8.69 -34.06 -10.87
CA GLU A 473 7.75 -33.06 -10.36
C GLU A 473 8.21 -31.61 -10.60
N TRP A 474 9.52 -31.36 -10.71
CA TRP A 474 10.08 -30.04 -10.97
C TRP A 474 10.07 -29.67 -12.46
N GLN A 475 10.09 -30.67 -13.35
CA GLN A 475 10.16 -30.46 -14.80
C GLN A 475 8.94 -29.74 -15.37
N ASN A 476 7.79 -29.83 -14.66
CA ASN A 476 6.56 -29.16 -15.05
C ASN A 476 6.48 -27.68 -14.58
N ILE A 477 7.50 -27.19 -13.84
CA ILE A 477 7.54 -25.81 -13.37
C ILE A 477 8.11 -24.94 -14.48
N GLN A 478 7.33 -23.97 -14.95
CA GLN A 478 7.77 -22.96 -15.92
C GLN A 478 8.72 -21.96 -15.25
N ILE A 479 9.83 -21.67 -15.89
CA ILE A 479 10.81 -20.66 -15.44
C ILE A 479 10.63 -19.43 -16.32
N ILE A 480 10.12 -18.36 -15.75
CA ILE A 480 9.97 -17.08 -16.46
C ILE A 480 11.04 -16.08 -16.01
N SER A 481 11.30 -15.07 -16.82
CA SER A 481 12.26 -14.02 -16.46
C SER A 481 11.87 -13.34 -15.17
N PHE A 482 12.80 -12.60 -14.56
CA PHE A 482 12.39 -11.61 -13.55
C PHE A 482 11.44 -10.60 -14.19
N GLY A 483 10.57 -9.96 -13.37
CA GLY A 483 9.77 -8.85 -13.83
C GLY A 483 10.68 -7.72 -14.34
N ILE A 484 10.80 -7.60 -15.64
CA ILE A 484 11.67 -6.60 -16.28
C ILE A 484 11.03 -5.24 -16.11
N ALA A 485 11.70 -4.30 -15.46
CA ALA A 485 11.22 -2.95 -15.26
C ALA A 485 11.30 -2.16 -16.58
N GLY A 486 10.14 -1.82 -17.14
CA GLY A 486 10.04 -1.30 -18.50
C GLY A 486 10.49 -2.30 -19.57
N ALA A 487 10.30 -1.98 -20.85
CA ALA A 487 10.76 -2.83 -21.94
C ALA A 487 12.25 -2.62 -22.20
N ASP A 488 13.10 -3.49 -21.67
CA ASP A 488 14.54 -3.45 -21.80
C ASP A 488 15.03 -4.34 -22.95
N GLU A 489 14.95 -3.84 -24.18
CA GLU A 489 15.38 -4.58 -25.37
C GLU A 489 16.87 -4.94 -25.34
N ILE A 490 17.74 -4.09 -24.79
CA ILE A 490 19.18 -4.38 -24.71
C ILE A 490 19.45 -5.58 -23.81
N PHE A 491 18.78 -5.66 -22.66
CA PHE A 491 18.88 -6.84 -21.80
C PHE A 491 18.40 -8.10 -22.52
N LEU A 492 17.24 -8.02 -23.19
CA LEU A 492 16.67 -9.15 -23.93
C LEU A 492 17.57 -9.60 -25.07
N GLU A 493 18.14 -8.67 -25.85
CA GLU A 493 19.11 -8.99 -26.89
C GLU A 493 20.35 -9.69 -26.33
N LYS A 494 20.88 -9.25 -25.19
CA LYS A 494 21.99 -9.91 -24.51
C LYS A 494 21.66 -11.32 -24.04
N ILE A 495 20.45 -11.55 -23.54
CA ILE A 495 19.98 -12.89 -23.17
C ILE A 495 19.99 -13.82 -24.40
N VAL A 496 19.53 -13.32 -25.55
CA VAL A 496 19.57 -14.08 -26.82
C VAL A 496 20.99 -14.33 -27.28
N GLU A 497 21.84 -13.29 -27.40
CA GLU A 497 23.21 -13.37 -27.84
C GLU A 497 24.06 -14.37 -27.03
N LEU A 498 23.81 -14.45 -25.73
CA LEU A 498 24.53 -15.33 -24.80
C LEU A 498 23.89 -16.72 -24.67
N GLY A 499 22.88 -17.04 -25.48
CA GLY A 499 22.20 -18.35 -25.49
C GLY A 499 21.35 -18.63 -24.26
N GLY A 500 20.84 -17.59 -23.61
CA GLY A 500 19.96 -17.72 -22.44
C GLY A 500 18.47 -17.80 -22.80
N TRP A 501 18.09 -17.52 -24.04
CA TRP A 501 16.69 -17.47 -24.46
C TRP A 501 15.93 -18.77 -24.22
N ASP A 502 16.53 -19.90 -24.61
CA ASP A 502 15.93 -21.23 -24.44
C ASP A 502 15.90 -21.73 -22.98
N LEU A 503 16.53 -20.98 -22.08
CA LEU A 503 16.47 -21.27 -20.63
C LEU A 503 15.24 -20.66 -19.97
N LEU A 504 14.45 -19.87 -20.69
CA LEU A 504 13.22 -19.24 -20.21
C LEU A 504 12.00 -19.85 -20.91
N ASP A 505 10.91 -20.08 -20.18
CA ASP A 505 9.63 -20.54 -20.73
C ASP A 505 8.68 -19.35 -21.00
N GLY A 506 8.95 -18.18 -20.42
CA GLY A 506 8.16 -16.97 -20.61
C GLY A 506 8.92 -15.73 -20.17
N ILE A 507 8.36 -14.57 -20.52
CA ILE A 507 8.91 -13.26 -20.17
C ILE A 507 7.97 -12.54 -19.22
N ALA A 508 8.49 -12.07 -18.08
CA ALA A 508 7.77 -11.23 -17.14
C ALA A 508 8.16 -9.76 -17.35
N LEU A 509 7.16 -8.87 -17.32
CA LEU A 509 7.31 -7.45 -17.59
C LEU A 509 6.57 -6.63 -16.54
N HIS A 510 7.16 -5.52 -16.11
CA HIS A 510 6.53 -4.45 -15.34
C HIS A 510 6.43 -3.20 -16.23
N PRO A 511 5.36 -3.05 -17.02
CA PRO A 511 5.19 -1.89 -17.86
C PRO A 511 4.81 -0.70 -16.99
N GLY A 512 5.71 0.23 -16.80
CA GLY A 512 5.41 1.51 -16.17
C GLY A 512 4.51 2.34 -17.10
N ARG A 513 3.85 3.37 -16.57
CA ARG A 513 2.95 4.20 -17.35
C ARG A 513 3.29 5.69 -17.33
N GLY A 514 3.77 6.18 -16.21
CA GLY A 514 3.99 7.61 -16.05
C GLY A 514 2.69 8.42 -16.17
N ASN A 515 2.78 9.63 -16.73
CA ASN A 515 1.64 10.53 -16.95
C ASN A 515 0.87 10.25 -18.25
N PHE A 516 0.99 9.05 -18.79
CA PHE A 516 0.28 8.69 -20.02
C PHE A 516 -0.96 7.86 -19.73
N THR A 517 -1.94 7.97 -20.64
CA THR A 517 -3.00 6.96 -20.69
C THR A 517 -2.42 5.60 -21.08
N PRO A 518 -3.03 4.49 -20.67
CA PRO A 518 -2.48 3.14 -20.94
C PRO A 518 -2.26 2.82 -22.42
N ASP A 519 -3.10 3.39 -23.30
CA ASP A 519 -3.09 3.17 -24.75
C ASP A 519 -2.03 3.97 -25.50
N PHE A 520 -1.14 4.69 -24.81
CA PHE A 520 -0.10 5.45 -25.48
C PHE A 520 0.88 4.49 -26.20
N PRO A 521 0.94 4.52 -27.54
CA PRO A 521 1.59 3.43 -28.30
C PRO A 521 3.06 3.68 -28.62
N VAL A 522 3.54 4.90 -28.37
CA VAL A 522 4.88 5.34 -28.78
C VAL A 522 5.72 5.72 -27.59
N ILE A 523 7.04 5.69 -27.80
CA ILE A 523 8.03 6.23 -26.85
C ILE A 523 7.81 7.73 -26.75
N ALA A 524 7.72 8.25 -25.54
CA ALA A 524 7.61 9.67 -25.34
C ALA A 524 8.87 10.38 -25.85
N PRO A 525 8.76 11.52 -26.56
CA PRO A 525 9.90 12.21 -27.12
C PRO A 525 10.95 12.69 -26.08
N TRP A 526 10.53 12.87 -24.83
CA TRP A 526 11.42 13.23 -23.72
C TRP A 526 12.02 12.04 -23.00
N GLU A 527 11.52 10.84 -23.23
CA GLU A 527 12.18 9.63 -22.79
C GLU A 527 13.37 9.39 -23.70
N ASP A 528 14.50 10.06 -23.42
CA ASP A 528 15.71 9.85 -24.16
C ASP A 528 16.36 8.52 -23.77
N PHE A 529 15.83 7.45 -24.33
CA PHE A 529 16.28 6.08 -24.11
C PHE A 529 17.70 5.81 -24.60
N LYS A 530 18.29 6.75 -25.31
CA LYS A 530 19.68 6.68 -25.74
C LYS A 530 20.66 7.06 -24.64
N LYS A 531 20.17 7.57 -23.48
CA LYS A 531 21.02 7.86 -22.33
C LYS A 531 21.39 6.57 -21.60
N PRO A 532 22.69 6.33 -21.35
CA PRO A 532 23.16 5.10 -20.70
C PRO A 532 22.58 4.83 -19.31
N THR A 533 22.05 5.86 -18.63
CA THR A 533 21.59 5.80 -17.26
C THR A 533 20.33 4.95 -17.05
N PHE A 534 19.46 4.85 -18.07
CA PHE A 534 18.24 4.04 -17.99
C PHE A 534 18.21 2.87 -18.98
N GLY A 535 19.25 2.74 -19.77
CA GLY A 535 19.52 1.58 -20.59
C GLY A 535 18.43 1.22 -21.59
N TYR A 536 17.87 2.19 -22.31
CA TYR A 536 16.89 1.92 -23.37
C TYR A 536 15.63 1.18 -22.87
N GLN A 537 15.08 1.59 -21.75
CA GLN A 537 13.84 1.08 -21.22
C GLN A 537 12.67 1.94 -21.66
N TYR A 538 11.57 1.30 -22.08
CA TYR A 538 10.33 1.95 -22.42
C TYR A 538 9.35 1.83 -21.26
N TRP A 539 8.79 2.96 -20.82
CA TRP A 539 7.97 3.03 -19.61
C TRP A 539 6.49 3.28 -19.88
N ASN A 540 6.08 3.48 -21.15
CA ASN A 540 4.66 3.54 -21.46
C ASN A 540 4.05 2.13 -21.51
N TYR A 541 2.82 2.01 -21.02
CA TYR A 541 2.19 0.71 -20.79
C TYR A 541 2.04 -0.11 -22.07
N TYR A 542 1.27 0.41 -23.03
CA TYR A 542 0.94 -0.31 -24.27
C TYR A 542 2.16 -0.49 -25.19
N GLY A 543 2.94 0.57 -25.32
CA GLY A 543 4.19 0.50 -26.10
C GLY A 543 5.16 -0.54 -25.56
N SER A 544 5.33 -0.63 -24.25
CA SER A 544 6.22 -1.63 -23.61
C SER A 544 5.75 -3.06 -23.89
N ILE A 545 4.45 -3.32 -23.77
CA ILE A 545 3.88 -4.65 -24.06
C ILE A 545 4.16 -5.04 -25.52
N ARG A 546 3.92 -4.13 -26.46
CA ARG A 546 4.13 -4.39 -27.89
C ARG A 546 5.59 -4.60 -28.25
N VAL A 547 6.51 -3.81 -27.67
CA VAL A 547 7.94 -3.98 -27.87
C VAL A 547 8.37 -5.39 -27.45
N VAL A 548 7.99 -5.84 -26.26
CA VAL A 548 8.36 -7.17 -25.77
C VAL A 548 7.67 -8.28 -26.60
N LYS A 549 6.40 -8.11 -26.98
CA LYS A 549 5.73 -9.08 -27.86
C LYS A 549 6.43 -9.19 -29.23
N ASN A 550 6.76 -8.07 -29.85
CA ASN A 550 7.49 -8.07 -31.11
C ASN A 550 8.85 -8.75 -30.97
N PHE A 551 9.54 -8.53 -29.84
CA PHE A 551 10.78 -9.22 -29.53
C PHE A 551 10.58 -10.74 -29.42
N ILE A 552 9.56 -11.19 -28.70
CA ILE A 552 9.20 -12.62 -28.62
C ILE A 552 8.93 -13.19 -30.00
N GLN A 553 8.12 -12.52 -30.84
CA GLN A 553 7.81 -12.96 -32.19
C GLN A 553 9.05 -13.07 -33.08
N LYS A 554 9.97 -12.10 -33.00
CA LYS A 554 11.26 -12.10 -33.72
C LYS A 554 12.12 -13.31 -33.37
N HIS A 555 11.98 -13.83 -32.12
CA HIS A 555 12.81 -14.92 -31.59
C HIS A 555 12.02 -16.24 -31.39
N GLY A 556 11.07 -16.55 -32.27
CA GLY A 556 10.38 -17.84 -32.31
C GLY A 556 8.89 -17.80 -31.95
N GLY A 557 8.43 -16.79 -31.22
CA GLY A 557 7.00 -16.59 -30.90
C GLY A 557 6.39 -17.58 -29.90
N ASP A 558 7.21 -18.36 -29.20
CA ASP A 558 6.80 -19.51 -28.38
C ASP A 558 6.70 -19.20 -26.88
N LYS A 559 6.95 -17.94 -26.48
CA LYS A 559 6.96 -17.57 -25.06
C LYS A 559 5.75 -16.75 -24.69
N ASP A 560 5.12 -17.13 -23.59
CA ASP A 560 4.06 -16.32 -22.98
C ASP A 560 4.63 -15.03 -22.35
N LEU A 561 3.86 -13.96 -22.43
CA LEU A 561 4.15 -12.69 -21.77
C LEU A 561 3.29 -12.57 -20.51
N TYR A 562 3.94 -12.30 -19.40
CA TYR A 562 3.35 -12.11 -18.08
C TYR A 562 3.55 -10.66 -17.63
N LEU A 563 2.50 -9.98 -17.20
CA LEU A 563 2.60 -8.67 -16.56
C LEU A 563 2.55 -8.88 -15.04
N THR A 564 3.69 -9.09 -14.42
CA THR A 564 3.77 -9.47 -13.00
C THR A 564 3.65 -8.28 -12.04
N GLU A 565 3.68 -7.06 -12.57
CA GLU A 565 3.20 -5.84 -11.91
C GLU A 565 2.63 -4.87 -12.94
N ILE A 566 1.43 -4.37 -12.69
CA ILE A 566 0.82 -3.24 -13.39
C ILE A 566 0.26 -2.24 -12.39
N TYR A 567 0.08 -1.00 -12.79
CA TYR A 567 -0.18 0.10 -11.88
C TYR A 567 -1.31 1.03 -12.37
N ALA A 568 -2.14 1.49 -11.43
CA ALA A 568 -3.04 2.63 -11.62
C ALA A 568 -3.02 3.45 -10.32
N LEU A 569 -2.04 4.31 -10.23
CA LEU A 569 -1.67 5.07 -9.03
C LEU A 569 -2.44 6.38 -8.98
N ASP A 570 -3.07 6.68 -7.86
CA ASP A 570 -3.79 7.93 -7.61
C ASP A 570 -2.96 8.93 -6.78
N TYR A 571 -1.71 9.14 -7.18
CA TYR A 571 -0.74 9.97 -6.47
C TYR A 571 -0.42 11.25 -7.23
N PRO A 572 -0.58 12.43 -6.62
CA PRO A 572 -0.25 13.69 -7.25
C PRO A 572 1.26 13.94 -7.25
N ASN A 573 1.95 13.56 -8.31
CA ASN A 573 3.35 13.94 -8.54
C ASN A 573 3.64 14.20 -10.02
N HIS A 574 4.85 14.66 -10.32
CA HIS A 574 5.26 15.02 -11.67
C HIS A 574 5.28 13.85 -12.67
N SER A 575 5.41 12.63 -12.18
CA SER A 575 5.60 11.45 -13.04
C SER A 575 4.35 10.57 -13.12
N TRP A 576 3.46 10.67 -12.13
CA TRP A 576 2.27 9.83 -12.00
C TRP A 576 1.23 10.63 -11.21
N ASN A 577 0.30 11.26 -11.89
CA ASN A 577 -0.64 12.17 -11.26
C ASN A 577 -2.11 11.90 -11.63
N ASP A 578 -2.47 10.63 -11.72
CA ASP A 578 -3.86 10.27 -11.91
C ASP A 578 -4.73 10.79 -10.75
N THR A 579 -5.91 11.25 -11.08
CA THR A 579 -6.96 11.36 -10.06
C THR A 579 -7.44 9.97 -9.66
N PRO A 580 -8.09 9.78 -8.51
CA PRO A 580 -8.68 8.48 -8.16
C PRO A 580 -9.66 7.97 -9.21
N ARG A 581 -10.36 8.87 -9.90
CA ARG A 581 -11.25 8.55 -11.02
C ARG A 581 -10.49 8.08 -12.25
N GLU A 582 -9.45 8.80 -12.64
CA GLU A 582 -8.58 8.40 -13.77
C GLU A 582 -7.87 7.07 -13.50
N ALA A 583 -7.45 6.83 -12.26
CA ALA A 583 -6.86 5.55 -11.88
C ALA A 583 -7.84 4.38 -12.12
N ALA A 584 -9.14 4.58 -11.86
CA ALA A 584 -10.18 3.61 -12.15
C ALA A 584 -10.38 3.42 -13.67
N GLU A 585 -10.44 4.51 -14.43
CA GLU A 585 -10.60 4.52 -15.89
C GLU A 585 -9.40 3.88 -16.58
N ASN A 586 -8.18 4.24 -16.15
CA ASN A 586 -6.94 3.68 -16.68
C ASN A 586 -6.77 2.19 -16.33
N LEU A 587 -7.30 1.74 -15.20
CA LEU A 587 -7.28 0.33 -14.82
C LEU A 587 -8.11 -0.50 -15.81
N LEU A 588 -9.36 -0.12 -16.09
CA LEU A 588 -10.19 -0.80 -17.08
C LEU A 588 -9.50 -0.88 -18.44
N LEU A 589 -8.95 0.24 -18.91
CA LEU A 589 -8.26 0.29 -20.20
C LEU A 589 -7.00 -0.58 -20.22
N SER A 590 -6.20 -0.56 -19.14
CA SER A 590 -4.97 -1.38 -19.03
C SER A 590 -5.27 -2.86 -19.20
N TYR A 591 -6.29 -3.38 -18.51
CA TYR A 591 -6.66 -4.78 -18.62
C TYR A 591 -7.28 -5.12 -19.99
N ALA A 592 -8.07 -4.22 -20.57
CA ALA A 592 -8.63 -4.42 -21.91
C ALA A 592 -7.51 -4.51 -22.98
N LEU A 593 -6.51 -3.64 -22.89
CA LEU A 593 -5.32 -3.67 -23.76
C LEU A 593 -4.50 -4.93 -23.55
N ALA A 594 -4.24 -5.32 -22.30
CA ALA A 594 -3.51 -6.54 -21.99
C ALA A 594 -4.22 -7.79 -22.51
N ALA A 595 -5.54 -7.86 -22.36
CA ALA A 595 -6.36 -8.94 -22.92
C ALA A 595 -6.30 -8.96 -24.45
N ALA A 596 -6.37 -7.81 -25.12
CA ALA A 596 -6.24 -7.70 -26.56
C ALA A 596 -4.86 -8.14 -27.08
N GLU A 597 -3.81 -7.90 -26.30
CA GLU A 597 -2.47 -8.33 -26.63
C GLU A 597 -2.19 -9.79 -26.25
N GLY A 598 -3.15 -10.50 -25.65
CA GLY A 598 -3.03 -11.92 -25.32
C GLY A 598 -1.96 -12.22 -24.25
N VAL A 599 -1.76 -11.33 -23.27
CA VAL A 599 -0.87 -11.62 -22.16
C VAL A 599 -1.45 -12.71 -21.27
N LYS A 600 -0.59 -13.50 -20.64
CA LYS A 600 -1.03 -14.64 -19.83
C LYS A 600 -1.70 -14.22 -18.51
N ASN A 601 -1.18 -13.18 -17.87
CA ASN A 601 -1.77 -12.55 -16.70
C ASN A 601 -1.38 -11.08 -16.61
N ALA A 602 -2.14 -10.32 -15.81
CA ALA A 602 -1.83 -8.95 -15.45
C ALA A 602 -2.08 -8.77 -13.94
N LEU A 603 -1.01 -8.56 -13.19
CA LEU A 603 -1.06 -8.54 -11.73
C LEU A 603 -0.98 -7.10 -11.23
N TYR A 604 -2.10 -6.61 -10.69
CA TYR A 604 -2.16 -5.25 -10.15
C TYR A 604 -1.33 -5.13 -8.86
N TYR A 605 -0.47 -4.16 -8.81
CA TYR A 605 0.28 -3.75 -7.64
C TYR A 605 -0.31 -2.45 -7.09
N GLN A 606 -1.05 -2.42 -5.97
CA GLN A 606 -1.29 -3.48 -4.99
C GLN A 606 -2.71 -3.40 -4.42
N LEU A 607 -3.11 -4.34 -3.56
CA LEU A 607 -4.47 -4.34 -3.00
C LEU A 607 -4.70 -3.21 -2.00
N PHE A 608 -3.73 -2.96 -1.10
CA PHE A 608 -3.82 -1.91 -0.07
C PHE A 608 -2.79 -0.82 -0.30
N ASN A 609 -3.14 0.39 0.12
CA ASN A 609 -2.15 1.44 0.28
C ASN A 609 -1.02 0.93 1.16
N SER A 610 0.20 0.99 0.65
CA SER A 610 1.34 0.39 1.31
C SER A 610 1.63 1.03 2.66
N VAL A 611 2.01 0.21 3.61
CA VAL A 611 2.44 0.63 4.94
C VAL A 611 3.87 0.18 5.24
N TRP A 612 4.59 -0.24 4.19
CA TRP A 612 5.89 -0.89 4.30
C TRP A 612 6.98 -0.02 4.92
N PHE A 613 6.96 1.28 4.63
CA PHE A 613 8.03 2.20 5.01
C PHE A 613 7.69 3.05 6.22
N ASP A 614 6.41 3.22 6.49
CA ASP A 614 5.92 3.94 7.66
C ASP A 614 4.55 3.40 8.05
N HIS A 615 4.47 2.75 9.17
CA HIS A 615 3.23 2.12 9.64
C HIS A 615 2.13 3.12 10.01
N LEU A 616 2.45 4.38 10.19
CA LEU A 616 1.53 5.38 10.72
C LEU A 616 1.54 6.70 9.99
N GLY A 617 2.65 7.01 9.34
CA GLY A 617 2.76 8.18 8.52
C GLY A 617 2.14 7.93 7.15
N VAL A 618 1.61 8.93 6.54
CA VAL A 618 1.50 8.99 5.09
C VAL A 618 2.73 9.74 4.64
N ASN A 619 3.72 9.01 4.14
CA ASN A 619 4.80 9.66 3.42
C ASN A 619 4.30 9.98 2.03
N ALA A 620 3.74 11.17 1.83
CA ALA A 620 3.20 11.60 0.57
C ALA A 620 4.29 11.85 -0.48
N THR A 621 5.55 11.86 -0.10
CA THR A 621 6.66 11.82 -1.04
C THR A 621 6.92 10.40 -1.55
N ASN A 622 6.35 9.38 -0.88
CA ASN A 622 6.50 8.01 -1.29
C ASN A 622 5.25 7.50 -2.01
N ARG A 623 5.32 7.36 -3.31
CA ARG A 623 4.26 6.84 -4.17
C ARG A 623 3.71 5.46 -3.75
N GLU A 624 4.48 4.67 -3.00
CA GLU A 624 4.07 3.33 -2.54
C GLU A 624 2.79 3.36 -1.68
N TYR A 625 2.49 4.49 -1.05
CA TYR A 625 1.27 4.66 -0.26
C TYR A 625 -0.01 4.77 -1.10
N PHE A 626 0.10 4.99 -2.39
CA PHE A 626 -1.03 5.32 -3.26
C PHE A 626 -1.34 4.28 -4.33
N PHE A 627 -0.56 3.21 -4.40
CA PHE A 627 -0.82 2.10 -5.33
C PHE A 627 -2.01 1.22 -4.94
N GLY A 628 -2.46 1.26 -3.69
CA GLY A 628 -3.54 0.40 -3.22
C GLY A 628 -4.89 0.74 -3.85
N MET A 629 -5.72 -0.28 -4.04
CA MET A 629 -7.15 -0.13 -4.40
C MET A 629 -8.04 0.03 -3.17
N ILE A 630 -7.48 -0.15 -1.99
CA ILE A 630 -8.15 0.00 -0.70
C ILE A 630 -7.37 1.01 0.13
N ASN A 631 -8.10 1.95 0.72
CA ASN A 631 -7.56 2.95 1.62
C ASN A 631 -7.17 2.33 2.97
N ARG A 632 -6.42 3.09 3.79
CA ARG A 632 -6.00 2.65 5.12
C ARG A 632 -7.15 2.47 6.11
N ASP A 633 -8.25 3.17 5.92
CA ASP A 633 -9.50 2.98 6.69
C ASP A 633 -10.32 1.77 6.22
N LEU A 634 -9.76 0.97 5.30
CA LEU A 634 -10.37 -0.18 4.64
C LEU A 634 -11.50 0.17 3.66
N SER A 635 -11.75 1.43 3.37
CA SER A 635 -12.71 1.82 2.36
C SER A 635 -12.18 1.55 0.95
N PHE A 636 -13.07 1.26 0.01
CA PHE A 636 -12.70 1.04 -1.39
C PHE A 636 -12.34 2.35 -2.07
N LYS A 637 -11.37 2.29 -2.99
CA LYS A 637 -11.15 3.33 -3.99
C LYS A 637 -11.96 3.06 -5.25
N PRO A 638 -12.19 4.06 -6.11
CA PRO A 638 -12.79 3.86 -7.42
C PRO A 638 -12.07 2.77 -8.26
N SER A 639 -10.76 2.64 -8.12
CA SER A 639 -9.96 1.62 -8.79
C SER A 639 -10.34 0.19 -8.40
N LEU A 640 -10.78 -0.08 -7.16
CA LEU A 640 -11.28 -1.41 -6.79
C LEU A 640 -12.62 -1.70 -7.47
N MET A 641 -13.52 -0.73 -7.51
CA MET A 641 -14.79 -0.87 -8.22
C MET A 641 -14.57 -1.13 -9.71
N ALA A 642 -13.60 -0.43 -10.30
CA ALA A 642 -13.19 -0.66 -11.69
C ALA A 642 -12.53 -2.02 -11.91
N PHE A 643 -11.71 -2.49 -10.96
CA PHE A 643 -11.15 -3.84 -11.02
C PHE A 643 -12.25 -4.91 -11.04
N CYS A 644 -13.24 -4.79 -10.16
CA CYS A 644 -14.39 -5.72 -10.14
C CYS A 644 -15.19 -5.68 -11.44
N ASN A 645 -15.48 -4.47 -11.97
CA ASN A 645 -16.16 -4.33 -13.26
C ASN A 645 -15.35 -4.94 -14.40
N THR A 646 -14.05 -4.66 -14.43
CA THR A 646 -13.13 -5.19 -15.46
C THR A 646 -13.10 -6.71 -15.43
N ALA A 647 -13.02 -7.30 -14.23
CA ALA A 647 -13.09 -8.75 -14.08
C ALA A 647 -14.40 -9.34 -14.60
N GLU A 648 -15.54 -8.67 -14.36
CA GLU A 648 -16.87 -9.09 -14.82
C GLU A 648 -17.03 -9.00 -16.34
N VAL A 649 -16.51 -7.94 -16.95
CA VAL A 649 -16.64 -7.75 -18.42
C VAL A 649 -15.67 -8.61 -19.20
N LEU A 650 -14.51 -8.91 -18.63
CA LEU A 650 -13.50 -9.80 -19.22
C LEU A 650 -13.67 -11.27 -18.85
N ASP A 651 -14.71 -11.65 -18.07
CA ASP A 651 -14.96 -13.04 -17.69
C ASP A 651 -15.27 -13.89 -18.94
N LYS A 652 -14.33 -14.75 -19.34
CA LYS A 652 -14.35 -15.50 -20.60
C LYS A 652 -14.41 -14.64 -21.89
N ALA A 653 -13.93 -13.42 -21.85
CA ALA A 653 -13.86 -12.57 -23.01
C ALA A 653 -12.76 -13.05 -23.98
N VAL A 654 -13.08 -13.08 -25.26
CA VAL A 654 -12.16 -13.47 -26.35
C VAL A 654 -11.98 -12.28 -27.29
N PHE A 655 -10.74 -11.80 -27.41
CA PHE A 655 -10.40 -10.70 -28.32
C PHE A 655 -10.73 -11.06 -29.78
N LYS A 656 -11.36 -10.12 -30.50
CA LYS A 656 -11.75 -10.26 -31.89
C LYS A 656 -11.02 -9.33 -32.86
N GLY A 657 -10.59 -8.20 -32.37
CA GLY A 657 -9.87 -7.21 -33.17
C GLY A 657 -10.08 -5.78 -32.68
N TRP A 658 -9.32 -4.88 -33.25
CA TRP A 658 -9.48 -3.45 -33.06
C TRP A 658 -10.58 -2.93 -34.03
N ILE A 659 -11.46 -2.08 -33.51
CA ILE A 659 -12.52 -1.46 -34.31
C ILE A 659 -11.91 -0.38 -35.20
N ARG A 660 -12.16 -0.50 -36.52
CA ARG A 660 -11.78 0.53 -37.48
C ARG A 660 -12.77 1.69 -37.39
N MET A 661 -12.33 2.80 -36.84
CA MET A 661 -13.12 4.03 -36.80
C MET A 661 -13.17 4.68 -38.22
N ASP A 662 -14.21 5.42 -38.48
CA ASP A 662 -14.35 6.18 -39.73
C ASP A 662 -13.51 7.47 -39.70
N GLU A 663 -13.48 8.18 -40.83
CA GLU A 663 -12.72 9.41 -41.02
C GLU A 663 -13.20 10.58 -40.10
N ASN A 664 -14.45 10.53 -39.64
CA ASN A 664 -15.01 11.52 -38.74
C ASN A 664 -14.56 11.31 -37.27
N HIS A 665 -14.05 10.11 -36.98
CA HIS A 665 -13.64 9.69 -35.62
C HIS A 665 -12.18 9.22 -35.56
N PRO A 666 -11.21 9.96 -36.11
CA PRO A 666 -9.82 9.47 -36.26
C PRO A 666 -9.09 9.28 -34.93
N LEU A 667 -9.58 9.91 -33.84
CA LEU A 667 -9.01 9.81 -32.50
C LEU A 667 -9.82 8.91 -31.56
N SER A 668 -10.99 8.43 -31.98
CA SER A 668 -11.70 7.40 -31.22
C SER A 668 -11.03 6.04 -31.40
N ARG A 669 -11.15 5.21 -30.41
CA ARG A 669 -10.53 3.87 -30.34
C ARG A 669 -11.55 2.87 -29.83
N GLY A 670 -11.40 1.63 -30.23
CA GLY A 670 -12.26 0.56 -29.76
C GLY A 670 -11.63 -0.82 -29.90
N ILE A 671 -11.92 -1.68 -28.96
CA ILE A 671 -11.50 -3.08 -28.92
C ILE A 671 -12.78 -3.92 -28.85
N LEU A 672 -12.91 -4.90 -29.73
CA LEU A 672 -14.03 -5.83 -29.74
C LEU A 672 -13.65 -7.15 -29.10
N PHE A 673 -14.53 -7.64 -28.25
CA PHE A 673 -14.47 -8.97 -27.63
C PHE A 673 -15.76 -9.74 -27.84
N ASP A 674 -15.67 -11.07 -27.94
CA ASP A 674 -16.81 -11.96 -27.73
C ASP A 674 -16.83 -12.39 -26.27
N THR A 675 -18.02 -12.37 -25.67
CA THR A 675 -18.24 -12.77 -24.27
C THR A 675 -19.43 -13.71 -24.19
N PRO A 676 -19.62 -14.44 -23.07
CA PRO A 676 -20.85 -15.24 -22.86
C PRO A 676 -22.16 -14.43 -22.90
N ARG A 677 -22.06 -13.09 -22.79
CA ARG A 677 -23.21 -12.15 -22.88
C ARG A 677 -23.43 -11.62 -24.31
N GLY A 678 -22.62 -12.03 -25.30
CA GLY A 678 -22.57 -11.52 -26.64
C GLY A 678 -21.36 -10.62 -26.90
N SER A 679 -21.38 -9.97 -28.08
CA SER A 679 -20.30 -9.07 -28.48
C SER A 679 -20.24 -7.83 -27.58
N MET A 680 -19.04 -7.47 -27.17
CA MET A 680 -18.74 -6.36 -26.28
C MET A 680 -17.63 -5.51 -26.88
N ALA A 681 -17.77 -4.18 -26.86
CA ALA A 681 -16.67 -3.29 -27.18
C ALA A 681 -16.26 -2.43 -25.98
N VAL A 682 -14.94 -2.19 -25.85
CA VAL A 682 -14.36 -1.16 -24.99
C VAL A 682 -14.02 0.02 -25.89
N LEU A 683 -14.55 1.19 -25.59
CA LEU A 683 -14.48 2.39 -26.45
C LEU A 683 -13.99 3.59 -25.67
N TRP A 684 -13.18 4.44 -26.31
CA TRP A 684 -12.71 5.73 -25.75
C TRP A 684 -12.29 6.69 -26.86
N ASP A 685 -12.08 7.96 -26.51
CA ASP A 685 -11.63 9.00 -27.45
C ASP A 685 -10.36 9.71 -26.96
N ARG A 686 -9.48 10.10 -27.86
CA ARG A 686 -8.22 10.79 -27.57
C ARG A 686 -8.14 12.19 -28.19
N THR A 687 -9.26 12.86 -28.35
CA THR A 687 -9.29 14.26 -28.78
C THR A 687 -8.51 15.16 -27.82
N GLU A 688 -8.51 14.86 -26.52
CA GLU A 688 -7.74 15.57 -25.50
C GLU A 688 -6.29 15.05 -25.33
N GLY A 689 -5.89 14.09 -26.17
CA GLY A 689 -4.55 13.50 -26.14
C GLY A 689 -4.41 12.34 -25.13
N ASN A 690 -3.16 11.97 -24.90
CA ASN A 690 -2.78 10.84 -24.05
C ASN A 690 -2.02 11.26 -22.79
N ILE A 691 -1.75 12.56 -22.63
CA ILE A 691 -0.97 13.07 -21.50
C ILE A 691 -1.93 13.55 -20.42
N LEU A 692 -1.82 12.95 -19.25
CA LEU A 692 -2.54 13.35 -18.06
C LEU A 692 -1.75 14.47 -17.37
N THR A 693 -2.15 15.72 -17.61
CA THR A 693 -1.55 16.87 -16.98
C THR A 693 -2.54 17.53 -16.05
N HIS A 694 -2.25 17.46 -14.76
CA HIS A 694 -2.99 18.24 -13.78
C HIS A 694 -2.20 19.50 -13.46
N PRO A 695 -2.78 20.70 -13.61
CA PRO A 695 -2.12 21.91 -13.18
C PRO A 695 -1.92 21.81 -11.67
N ASN A 696 -0.69 21.88 -11.22
CA ASN A 696 -0.25 21.75 -9.84
C ASN A 696 -0.35 20.29 -9.32
N GLY A 697 0.64 19.47 -9.61
CA GLY A 697 0.78 18.09 -9.08
C GLY A 697 0.83 17.96 -7.56
N ASP A 698 0.52 19.04 -6.82
CA ASP A 698 0.60 19.14 -5.37
C ASP A 698 -0.77 19.06 -4.67
N ILE A 699 -1.87 18.99 -5.42
CA ILE A 699 -3.21 18.95 -4.84
C ILE A 699 -3.81 17.57 -5.07
N PHE A 700 -4.19 16.88 -3.99
CA PHE A 700 -5.00 15.67 -4.09
C PHE A 700 -6.34 16.00 -4.74
N PRO A 701 -6.61 15.52 -5.96
CA PRO A 701 -7.84 15.85 -6.65
C PRO A 701 -9.02 15.19 -5.94
N GLU A 702 -10.16 15.82 -6.03
CA GLU A 702 -11.40 15.25 -5.54
C GLU A 702 -11.71 13.93 -6.29
N PRO A 703 -12.05 12.84 -5.59
CA PRO A 703 -12.11 11.50 -6.20
C PRO A 703 -13.20 11.33 -7.26
N TRP A 704 -14.16 12.25 -7.33
CA TRP A 704 -15.25 12.27 -8.32
C TRP A 704 -14.95 13.14 -9.55
N VAL A 705 -13.85 13.91 -9.57
CA VAL A 705 -13.57 14.83 -10.66
C VAL A 705 -13.13 14.07 -11.90
N SER A 706 -13.85 14.28 -13.01
CA SER A 706 -13.43 13.82 -14.33
C SER A 706 -12.50 14.82 -14.99
N SER A 707 -11.38 14.37 -15.50
CA SER A 707 -10.44 15.19 -16.27
C SER A 707 -10.88 15.38 -17.72
N TRP A 708 -11.73 14.50 -18.21
CA TRP A 708 -12.20 14.53 -19.60
C TRP A 708 -13.39 15.45 -19.75
N LYS A 709 -13.24 16.44 -20.63
CA LYS A 709 -14.26 17.48 -20.88
C LYS A 709 -14.90 17.36 -22.25
N THR A 710 -14.15 16.85 -23.23
CA THR A 710 -14.61 16.73 -24.61
C THR A 710 -15.46 15.48 -24.79
N LYS A 711 -16.63 15.65 -25.38
CA LYS A 711 -17.55 14.57 -25.75
C LYS A 711 -17.62 14.42 -27.26
N LYS A 712 -17.48 13.19 -27.76
CA LYS A 712 -17.63 12.85 -29.17
C LYS A 712 -18.78 11.91 -29.35
N LYS A 713 -19.70 12.21 -30.30
CA LYS A 713 -20.79 11.31 -30.64
C LYS A 713 -20.27 10.26 -31.61
N LEU A 714 -20.39 8.99 -31.25
CA LEU A 714 -20.07 7.84 -32.10
C LEU A 714 -21.33 7.05 -32.36
N THR A 715 -21.61 6.73 -33.65
CA THR A 715 -22.73 5.89 -34.05
C THR A 715 -22.22 4.49 -34.41
N LEU A 716 -22.80 3.47 -33.80
CA LEU A 716 -22.45 2.07 -34.02
C LEU A 716 -23.68 1.27 -34.50
N PRO A 717 -23.49 0.21 -35.31
CA PRO A 717 -24.58 -0.68 -35.68
C PRO A 717 -25.06 -1.50 -34.48
N SER A 718 -26.37 -1.69 -34.38
CA SER A 718 -26.99 -2.53 -33.35
C SER A 718 -28.20 -3.24 -33.94
N ASN A 719 -28.46 -4.47 -33.53
CA ASN A 719 -29.62 -5.28 -33.94
C ASN A 719 -30.59 -5.55 -32.79
N VAL A 720 -30.39 -4.89 -31.65
CA VAL A 720 -31.26 -4.96 -30.46
C VAL A 720 -31.94 -3.60 -30.22
N PRO A 721 -33.10 -3.56 -29.55
CA PRO A 721 -33.82 -2.31 -29.30
C PRO A 721 -33.09 -1.37 -28.34
N GLU A 722 -32.25 -1.91 -27.51
CA GLU A 722 -31.49 -1.16 -26.48
C GLU A 722 -30.11 -1.75 -26.32
N VAL A 723 -29.10 -0.91 -26.11
CA VAL A 723 -27.74 -1.31 -25.73
C VAL A 723 -27.46 -0.97 -24.30
N THR A 724 -26.58 -1.75 -23.67
CA THR A 724 -26.09 -1.47 -22.33
C THR A 724 -24.70 -0.83 -22.39
N LEU A 725 -24.59 0.36 -21.85
CA LEU A 725 -23.34 1.08 -21.67
C LEU A 725 -22.90 1.00 -20.20
N LEU A 726 -21.64 0.68 -19.93
CA LEU A 726 -21.05 0.68 -18.59
C LEU A 726 -19.91 1.69 -18.54
N ASN A 727 -19.85 2.46 -17.46
CA ASN A 727 -18.65 3.26 -17.15
C ASN A 727 -17.57 2.39 -16.47
N ALA A 728 -16.45 3.00 -16.09
CA ALA A 728 -15.31 2.29 -15.50
C ALA A 728 -15.66 1.48 -14.25
N ILE A 729 -16.53 1.99 -13.37
CA ILE A 729 -16.94 1.27 -12.14
C ILE A 729 -18.12 0.31 -12.35
N GLY A 730 -18.67 0.22 -13.56
CA GLY A 730 -19.73 -0.72 -13.95
C GLY A 730 -21.15 -0.22 -13.71
N GLN A 731 -21.35 1.10 -13.60
CA GLN A 731 -22.71 1.67 -13.62
C GLN A 731 -23.30 1.55 -15.01
N LYS A 732 -24.56 1.13 -15.04
CA LYS A 732 -25.29 0.86 -16.29
C LYS A 732 -26.06 2.09 -16.76
N GLN A 733 -25.98 2.33 -18.05
CA GLN A 733 -26.86 3.21 -18.78
C GLN A 733 -27.49 2.43 -19.93
N ILE A 734 -28.80 2.44 -20.03
CA ILE A 734 -29.53 1.86 -21.16
C ILE A 734 -29.71 2.95 -22.22
N VAL A 735 -29.29 2.67 -23.43
CA VAL A 735 -29.40 3.60 -24.56
C VAL A 735 -30.26 2.96 -25.65
N PRO A 736 -31.38 3.60 -26.04
CA PRO A 736 -32.23 3.07 -27.11
C PRO A 736 -31.53 3.12 -28.48
N THR A 737 -31.87 2.18 -29.33
CA THR A 737 -31.41 2.13 -30.73
C THR A 737 -32.48 2.71 -31.68
N THR A 738 -32.04 3.34 -32.73
CA THR A 738 -32.90 3.87 -33.81
C THR A 738 -32.30 3.45 -35.13
N ASP A 739 -33.13 2.96 -36.06
CA ASP A 739 -32.72 2.54 -37.42
C ASP A 739 -31.55 1.54 -37.40
N ASN A 740 -31.61 0.57 -36.50
CA ASN A 740 -30.53 -0.41 -36.29
C ASN A 740 -29.14 0.21 -35.97
N GLN A 741 -29.14 1.34 -35.29
CA GLN A 741 -27.95 2.05 -34.86
C GLN A 741 -28.14 2.58 -33.43
N VAL A 742 -27.01 2.74 -32.71
CA VAL A 742 -26.96 3.43 -31.45
C VAL A 742 -25.95 4.56 -31.52
N THR A 743 -26.32 5.74 -31.02
CA THR A 743 -25.40 6.87 -30.88
C THR A 743 -25.07 7.07 -29.42
N ILE A 744 -23.79 7.02 -29.10
CA ILE A 744 -23.25 7.22 -27.74
C ILE A 744 -22.29 8.41 -27.66
N GLU A 745 -22.10 8.95 -26.49
CA GLU A 745 -21.06 9.96 -26.24
C GLU A 745 -19.80 9.29 -25.69
N LEU A 746 -18.68 9.45 -26.39
CA LEU A 746 -17.36 9.04 -25.93
C LEU A 746 -16.61 10.23 -25.31
N THR A 747 -15.81 9.94 -24.31
CA THR A 747 -14.82 10.85 -23.71
C THR A 747 -13.46 10.15 -23.68
N GLY A 748 -12.45 10.77 -23.07
CA GLY A 748 -11.18 10.09 -22.79
C GLY A 748 -11.29 8.92 -21.81
N ALA A 749 -12.36 8.87 -21.00
CA ALA A 749 -12.68 7.74 -20.14
C ALA A 749 -13.16 6.53 -20.96
N PRO A 750 -12.65 5.32 -20.75
CA PRO A 750 -13.15 4.13 -21.42
C PRO A 750 -14.55 3.78 -20.92
N CYS A 751 -15.40 3.34 -21.86
CA CYS A 751 -16.69 2.74 -21.57
C CYS A 751 -16.82 1.37 -22.23
N VAL A 752 -17.70 0.54 -21.70
CA VAL A 752 -18.00 -0.80 -22.21
C VAL A 752 -19.41 -0.81 -22.78
N ILE A 753 -19.60 -1.32 -23.98
CA ILE A 753 -20.91 -1.42 -24.63
C ILE A 753 -21.23 -2.85 -25.02
N TYR A 754 -22.45 -3.29 -24.70
CA TYR A 754 -23.07 -4.55 -25.17
C TYR A 754 -24.26 -4.27 -26.05
N GLY A 755 -24.55 -5.23 -26.97
CA GLY A 755 -25.71 -5.13 -27.88
C GLY A 755 -25.39 -4.49 -29.22
N ILE A 756 -24.11 -4.29 -29.53
CA ILE A 756 -23.67 -3.85 -30.86
C ILE A 756 -23.71 -5.03 -31.86
N ASP A 757 -23.96 -4.76 -33.13
CA ASP A 757 -23.90 -5.74 -34.21
C ASP A 757 -22.46 -5.88 -34.72
N ALA A 758 -21.71 -6.80 -34.15
CA ALA A 758 -20.31 -7.04 -34.47
C ALA A 758 -20.11 -7.48 -35.95
N SER A 759 -21.13 -8.07 -36.60
CA SER A 759 -21.02 -8.50 -37.98
C SER A 759 -20.89 -7.34 -38.98
N ARG A 760 -21.31 -6.14 -38.56
CA ARG A 760 -21.26 -4.90 -39.36
C ARG A 760 -20.10 -3.99 -38.96
N ILE A 761 -19.25 -4.41 -38.03
CA ILE A 761 -18.08 -3.64 -37.55
C ILE A 761 -16.84 -4.11 -38.32
N GLN A 762 -16.15 -3.17 -38.95
CA GLN A 762 -14.86 -3.46 -39.58
C GLN A 762 -13.76 -3.56 -38.49
N LEU A 763 -12.97 -4.62 -38.56
CA LEU A 763 -11.87 -4.87 -37.62
C LEU A 763 -10.52 -4.84 -38.33
N TYR A 764 -9.47 -4.58 -37.53
CA TYR A 764 -8.08 -4.85 -37.89
C TYR A 764 -7.35 -5.50 -36.68
N HIS A 765 -6.25 -6.16 -36.98
CA HIS A 765 -5.44 -6.89 -35.98
C HIS A 765 -4.07 -6.24 -35.77
#